data_3f5e1a82471f286bc350c6c29ae2b804
#
_entry.id   3f5e1a82471f286bc350c6c29ae2b804
#
_cell.length_a   1.000
_cell.length_b   1.000
_cell.length_c   1.000
_cell.angle_alpha   90.00
_cell.angle_beta   90.00
_cell.angle_gamma   90.00
#
_symmetry.space_group_name_H-M   'P 1'
#
loop_
_entity.id
_entity.type
_entity.pdbx_description
1 polymer ?
#
loop_
_entity_poly.entity_id
_entity_poly.type
_entity_poly.pdbx_seq_one_letter_code
_entity_poly.pdbx_strand_id
1 'polypeptide(L)'
;MRFLLFFIQSWWWLLVFVTATETSSNPSLKFPEPLTEENFKSTISENLHIVEFFSPYCPHCKSLAPIWEAAYFDFYEESQKLNISFHQVNCIESGDLCEQEKIMFYPNIRLYGPDGYIKDYPGGSVHAKEDLINFARQEALDADNLDLTKLRSKSKFATDADLLKLLSEPQTEPYLVSFWPSTDFEDVDSSYSFKDCEKCSQFQRIWKLVSNKADSEGITTIHFNCANNTKNSKNDLICRELSYDSLTNERSSREDRYPRVALILPHFKSGSFVKFPYGKLQSDSYSIMDFAVRTLHNSKVPEIDRFEIQNFVEQPMKDILSPDIEDDKMILVFNYDPKTVVPEDTEFLEQLIEPLTYLPNVYLYKCPSDLMALSHNFYKKLYEKFNVDPAVEFSENRFIASSITQLPTFYLFKKSTFTPIIFPGFSTTETRNIKTILDWLTINSMPLVNELTPRSYRPLIGFEPEIYDKAVIQVINRSSNKFEKGSRKLVEGLRDAAHSYEVVRDEIVYDSLQLARDDKKKAVDKLKSKNVPSRRVVEAMRKEIDHIYDHKALFLYLDINSDPFFLDDLGLNANRRDYKTGDILIFDKKNGFYYEKDAKGEYLTLKTLPRTLAAINFPQRYPELQIERVRVVTPFAVLYNLADTFREATGLYYLLVPVMLFTLYKLPKVIQYHKLKKRYAAKRDTHGILGAKLSKETKLID
;
A
#
# COMPACT_ATOMS: atom_id res chain seq x y z
N MET A 1 66.19 -26.30 -33.66
CA MET A 1 65.79 -25.12 -34.42
C MET A 1 64.34 -25.15 -34.99
N ARG A 2 63.48 -26.13 -34.56
CA ARG A 2 62.09 -26.24 -35.00
C ARG A 2 61.06 -25.95 -33.87
N PHE A 3 61.49 -25.70 -32.66
CA PHE A 3 60.66 -25.39 -31.49
C PHE A 3 60.54 -23.89 -31.19
N LEU A 4 61.41 -23.05 -31.76
CA LEU A 4 61.39 -21.59 -31.53
C LEU A 4 60.49 -20.85 -32.52
N LEU A 5 60.06 -21.45 -33.61
CA LEU A 5 59.17 -20.81 -34.58
C LEU A 5 57.67 -20.97 -34.24
N PHE A 6 57.33 -21.91 -33.35
CA PHE A 6 55.94 -22.09 -32.91
C PHE A 6 55.51 -21.11 -31.83
N PHE A 7 56.46 -20.55 -31.06
CA PHE A 7 56.16 -19.55 -30.02
C PHE A 7 56.06 -18.14 -30.55
N ILE A 8 56.63 -17.84 -31.71
CA ILE A 8 56.55 -16.48 -32.32
C ILE A 8 55.24 -16.33 -33.12
N GLN A 9 54.67 -17.42 -33.64
CA GLN A 9 53.39 -17.37 -34.35
C GLN A 9 52.19 -17.32 -33.43
N SER A 10 52.27 -17.80 -32.19
CA SER A 10 51.20 -17.70 -31.22
C SER A 10 51.08 -16.31 -30.54
N TRP A 11 52.22 -15.55 -30.53
CA TRP A 11 52.20 -14.17 -30.01
C TRP A 11 51.67 -13.15 -31.00
N TRP A 12 51.71 -13.43 -32.29
CA TRP A 12 51.11 -12.54 -33.30
C TRP A 12 49.59 -12.64 -33.34
N TRP A 13 49.00 -13.77 -32.96
CA TRP A 13 47.56 -13.93 -32.85
C TRP A 13 46.98 -13.29 -31.56
N LEU A 14 47.79 -13.13 -30.53
CA LEU A 14 47.39 -12.42 -29.30
C LEU A 14 47.50 -10.87 -29.41
N LEU A 15 48.31 -10.38 -30.37
CA LEU A 15 48.46 -8.93 -30.60
C LEU A 15 47.42 -8.34 -31.61
N VAL A 16 46.73 -9.21 -32.37
CA VAL A 16 45.70 -8.76 -33.32
C VAL A 16 44.29 -8.67 -32.72
N PHE A 17 44.10 -9.18 -31.48
CA PHE A 17 42.80 -9.09 -30.81
C PHE A 17 42.69 -7.95 -29.76
N VAL A 18 43.67 -7.06 -29.66
CA VAL A 18 43.65 -5.91 -28.72
C VAL A 18 43.51 -4.58 -29.43
N THR A 19 43.28 -4.57 -30.72
CA THR A 19 42.97 -3.31 -31.42
C THR A 19 41.67 -3.46 -32.20
N ALA A 20 40.58 -3.11 -31.62
CA ALA A 20 39.40 -2.44 -32.16
C ALA A 20 38.18 -2.66 -31.27
N THR A 21 38.09 -1.97 -30.20
CA THR A 21 36.86 -1.30 -29.81
C THR A 21 37.27 0.12 -29.46
N GLU A 22 37.56 0.92 -30.46
CA GLU A 22 37.31 2.33 -30.35
C GLU A 22 35.78 2.46 -30.30
N THR A 23 35.26 2.48 -29.10
CA THR A 23 33.97 3.13 -28.82
C THR A 23 34.12 4.55 -29.36
N SER A 24 33.34 4.86 -30.37
CA SER A 24 33.12 6.22 -30.81
C SER A 24 32.78 7.08 -29.60
N SER A 25 33.73 7.85 -29.14
CA SER A 25 33.50 8.89 -28.17
C SER A 25 32.65 9.96 -28.86
N ASN A 26 31.33 9.82 -28.73
CA ASN A 26 30.45 10.97 -28.82
C ASN A 26 30.97 12.05 -27.84
N PRO A 27 30.88 13.35 -28.18
CA PRO A 27 31.26 14.42 -27.28
C PRO A 27 30.60 14.15 -25.94
N SER A 28 31.43 14.04 -24.89
CA SER A 28 31.07 13.55 -23.58
C SER A 28 29.74 14.18 -23.09
N LEU A 29 28.66 13.44 -23.21
CA LEU A 29 27.38 13.80 -22.61
C LEU A 29 27.63 14.00 -21.12
N LYS A 30 27.45 15.20 -20.63
CA LYS A 30 27.56 15.52 -19.21
C LYS A 30 26.17 15.53 -18.61
N PHE A 31 26.07 15.03 -17.38
CA PHE A 31 24.87 15.19 -16.59
C PHE A 31 24.62 16.69 -16.33
N PRO A 32 23.39 17.22 -16.49
CA PRO A 32 23.12 18.64 -16.32
C PRO A 32 23.33 19.10 -14.87
N GLU A 33 23.80 20.34 -14.73
CA GLU A 33 23.90 20.97 -13.41
C GLU A 33 22.50 21.12 -12.78
N PRO A 34 22.39 21.06 -11.45
CA PRO A 34 21.13 21.27 -10.76
C PRO A 34 20.48 22.60 -11.11
N LEU A 35 19.17 22.61 -11.28
CA LEU A 35 18.40 23.83 -11.52
C LEU A 35 18.39 24.72 -10.27
N THR A 36 18.47 26.02 -10.51
CA THR A 36 18.41 27.06 -9.49
C THR A 36 17.10 27.86 -9.60
N GLU A 37 16.79 28.70 -8.61
CA GLU A 37 15.63 29.59 -8.66
C GLU A 37 15.57 30.44 -9.93
N GLU A 38 16.74 30.85 -10.46
CA GLU A 38 16.84 31.72 -11.63
C GLU A 38 16.44 31.02 -12.93
N ASN A 39 16.79 29.71 -13.08
CA ASN A 39 16.59 28.97 -14.33
C ASN A 39 15.46 27.94 -14.27
N PHE A 40 14.96 27.61 -13.09
CA PHE A 40 13.92 26.59 -12.91
C PHE A 40 12.68 26.89 -13.76
N LYS A 41 12.07 28.07 -13.61
CA LYS A 41 10.83 28.44 -14.33
C LYS A 41 11.02 28.49 -15.83
N SER A 42 12.15 29.00 -16.30
CA SER A 42 12.44 29.03 -17.74
C SER A 42 12.65 27.63 -18.32
N THR A 43 13.30 26.74 -17.57
CA THR A 43 13.54 25.36 -18.00
C THR A 43 12.24 24.58 -18.10
N ILE A 44 11.39 24.62 -17.06
CA ILE A 44 10.13 23.84 -17.03
C ILE A 44 9.03 24.42 -17.92
N SER A 45 9.21 25.61 -18.50
CA SER A 45 8.21 26.25 -19.38
C SER A 45 8.06 25.60 -20.76
N GLU A 46 8.97 24.72 -21.16
CA GLU A 46 8.96 23.99 -22.42
C GLU A 46 9.05 22.49 -22.13
N ASN A 47 8.25 21.66 -22.81
CA ASN A 47 8.30 20.20 -22.70
C ASN A 47 7.94 19.61 -21.33
N LEU A 48 8.24 18.34 -21.13
CA LEU A 48 8.07 17.63 -19.86
C LEU A 48 9.40 17.50 -19.14
N HIS A 49 9.37 17.62 -17.82
CA HIS A 49 10.56 17.51 -16.97
C HIS A 49 10.29 16.67 -15.74
N ILE A 50 11.12 15.66 -15.51
CA ILE A 50 11.17 14.94 -14.25
C ILE A 50 12.25 15.60 -13.42
N VAL A 51 11.88 16.14 -12.27
CA VAL A 51 12.77 16.90 -11.39
C VAL A 51 12.89 16.20 -10.05
N GLU A 52 14.13 15.86 -9.66
CA GLU A 52 14.48 15.40 -8.32
C GLU A 52 14.85 16.59 -7.44
N PHE A 53 14.13 16.81 -6.37
CA PHE A 53 14.52 17.71 -5.29
C PHE A 53 15.32 16.93 -4.25
N PHE A 54 16.58 17.27 -4.06
CA PHE A 54 17.48 16.50 -3.20
C PHE A 54 18.25 17.37 -2.20
N SER A 55 18.79 16.68 -1.19
CA SER A 55 19.80 17.26 -0.29
C SER A 55 21.08 16.42 -0.34
N PRO A 56 22.27 17.03 -0.51
CA PRO A 56 23.54 16.30 -0.52
C PRO A 56 23.87 15.64 0.82
N TYR A 57 23.15 15.97 1.88
CA TYR A 57 23.31 15.37 3.21
C TYR A 57 22.35 14.20 3.45
N CYS A 58 21.32 14.06 2.62
CA CYS A 58 20.33 12.99 2.75
C CYS A 58 20.90 11.64 2.28
N PRO A 59 20.91 10.59 3.12
CA PRO A 59 21.41 9.27 2.73
C PRO A 59 20.65 8.68 1.53
N HIS A 60 19.33 8.85 1.49
CA HIS A 60 18.48 8.35 0.40
C HIS A 60 18.79 9.02 -0.94
N CYS A 61 19.04 10.32 -0.93
CA CYS A 61 19.46 11.04 -2.14
C CYS A 61 20.82 10.54 -2.64
N LYS A 62 21.76 10.25 -1.72
CA LYS A 62 23.06 9.66 -2.11
C LYS A 62 22.93 8.29 -2.75
N SER A 63 21.98 7.48 -2.28
CA SER A 63 21.70 6.18 -2.86
C SER A 63 20.99 6.29 -4.22
N LEU A 64 20.15 7.29 -4.41
CA LEU A 64 19.45 7.54 -5.66
C LEU A 64 20.35 8.16 -6.73
N ALA A 65 21.32 8.99 -6.37
CA ALA A 65 22.15 9.73 -7.32
C ALA A 65 22.75 8.87 -8.45
N PRO A 66 23.41 7.70 -8.20
CA PRO A 66 23.95 6.89 -9.27
C PRO A 66 22.86 6.25 -10.17
N ILE A 67 21.69 5.98 -9.62
CA ILE A 67 20.54 5.44 -10.34
C ILE A 67 19.91 6.52 -11.24
N TRP A 68 19.81 7.73 -10.73
CA TRP A 68 19.32 8.90 -11.44
C TRP A 68 20.20 9.26 -12.63
N GLU A 69 21.52 9.31 -12.40
CA GLU A 69 22.51 9.51 -13.46
C GLU A 69 22.43 8.42 -14.55
N ALA A 70 22.36 7.15 -14.13
CA ALA A 70 22.22 6.04 -15.06
C ALA A 70 20.91 6.10 -15.86
N ALA A 71 19.80 6.50 -15.25
CA ALA A 71 18.52 6.71 -15.93
C ALA A 71 18.63 7.82 -16.97
N TYR A 72 19.26 8.94 -16.63
CA TYR A 72 19.48 10.04 -17.56
C TYR A 72 20.30 9.60 -18.78
N PHE A 73 21.43 8.93 -18.59
CA PHE A 73 22.30 8.53 -19.71
C PHE A 73 21.68 7.46 -20.60
N ASP A 74 21.06 6.45 -20.01
CA ASP A 74 20.45 5.34 -20.76
C ASP A 74 19.21 5.78 -21.54
N PHE A 75 18.48 6.78 -21.05
CA PHE A 75 17.26 7.28 -21.68
C PHE A 75 17.49 8.50 -22.57
N TYR A 76 18.68 9.06 -22.60
CA TYR A 76 18.96 10.35 -23.25
C TYR A 76 18.50 10.43 -24.73
N GLU A 77 18.86 9.43 -25.54
CA GLU A 77 18.48 9.46 -26.98
C GLU A 77 16.96 9.33 -27.19
N GLU A 78 16.30 8.55 -26.36
CA GLU A 78 14.85 8.38 -26.39
C GLU A 78 14.15 9.62 -25.82
N SER A 79 14.68 10.20 -24.75
CA SER A 79 14.13 11.39 -24.10
C SER A 79 14.07 12.60 -25.04
N GLN A 80 15.06 12.76 -25.91
CA GLN A 80 15.08 13.83 -26.94
C GLN A 80 13.93 13.65 -27.97
N LYS A 81 13.60 12.41 -28.32
CA LYS A 81 12.49 12.10 -29.26
C LYS A 81 11.13 12.28 -28.59
N LEU A 82 11.06 12.08 -27.29
CA LEU A 82 9.84 12.16 -26.51
C LEU A 82 9.63 13.52 -25.83
N ASN A 83 10.52 14.48 -26.04
CA ASN A 83 10.47 15.81 -25.43
C ASN A 83 10.29 15.79 -23.90
N ILE A 84 11.02 14.91 -23.22
CA ILE A 84 11.04 14.81 -21.77
C ILE A 84 12.48 14.80 -21.24
N SER A 85 12.74 15.47 -20.13
CA SER A 85 14.10 15.60 -19.58
C SER A 85 14.16 15.31 -18.10
N PHE A 86 15.32 14.85 -17.62
CA PHE A 86 15.62 14.67 -16.19
C PHE A 86 16.45 15.84 -15.67
N HIS A 87 16.05 16.41 -14.53
CA HIS A 87 16.73 17.50 -13.86
C HIS A 87 16.80 17.28 -12.37
N GLN A 88 17.68 18.02 -11.71
CA GLN A 88 17.80 18.01 -10.24
C GLN A 88 17.73 19.43 -9.69
N VAL A 89 17.28 19.56 -8.46
CA VAL A 89 17.34 20.80 -7.66
C VAL A 89 18.00 20.48 -6.32
N ASN A 90 19.10 21.16 -6.01
CA ASN A 90 19.75 21.08 -4.71
C ASN A 90 19.05 21.98 -3.71
N CYS A 91 18.27 21.44 -2.79
CA CYS A 91 17.50 22.20 -1.83
C CYS A 91 18.34 22.85 -0.71
N ILE A 92 19.65 22.56 -0.64
CA ILE A 92 20.55 23.27 0.27
C ILE A 92 21.04 24.59 -0.36
N GLU A 93 21.21 24.60 -1.66
CA GLU A 93 21.66 25.80 -2.42
C GLU A 93 20.47 26.64 -2.89
N SER A 94 19.34 26.01 -3.23
CA SER A 94 18.11 26.65 -3.71
C SER A 94 16.95 26.44 -2.73
N GLY A 95 17.17 26.80 -1.45
CA GLY A 95 16.20 26.61 -0.37
C GLY A 95 14.88 27.33 -0.60
N ASP A 96 14.95 28.57 -1.10
CA ASP A 96 13.75 29.40 -1.39
C ASP A 96 12.87 28.77 -2.48
N LEU A 97 13.50 28.20 -3.52
CA LEU A 97 12.78 27.44 -4.55
C LEU A 97 12.08 26.20 -3.96
N CYS A 98 12.78 25.43 -3.12
CA CYS A 98 12.21 24.24 -2.49
C CYS A 98 11.07 24.59 -1.52
N GLU A 99 11.12 25.73 -0.85
CA GLU A 99 10.03 26.25 -0.02
C GLU A 99 8.84 26.69 -0.87
N GLN A 100 9.08 27.41 -1.98
CA GLN A 100 8.03 27.78 -2.95
C GLN A 100 7.33 26.56 -3.51
N GLU A 101 8.09 25.52 -3.85
CA GLU A 101 7.57 24.25 -4.36
C GLU A 101 7.02 23.34 -3.23
N LYS A 102 7.06 23.77 -1.95
CA LYS A 102 6.55 23.04 -0.78
C LYS A 102 7.16 21.62 -0.67
N ILE A 103 8.48 21.52 -0.84
CA ILE A 103 9.20 20.26 -0.69
C ILE A 103 9.37 19.96 0.80
N MET A 104 8.72 18.91 1.29
CA MET A 104 8.68 18.55 2.71
C MET A 104 9.62 17.41 3.09
N PHE A 105 10.15 16.66 2.11
CA PHE A 105 11.04 15.53 2.32
C PHE A 105 11.93 15.29 1.12
N TYR A 106 13.04 14.57 1.31
CA TYR A 106 14.03 14.25 0.28
C TYR A 106 14.29 12.73 0.23
N PRO A 107 14.56 12.16 -1.00
CA PRO A 107 14.36 12.78 -2.29
C PRO A 107 12.88 12.98 -2.59
N ASN A 108 12.52 14.03 -3.32
CA ASN A 108 11.17 14.23 -3.82
C ASN A 108 11.25 14.35 -5.35
N ILE A 109 10.59 13.47 -6.06
CA ILE A 109 10.61 13.42 -7.52
C ILE A 109 9.26 13.87 -8.06
N ARG A 110 9.27 14.81 -8.99
CA ARG A 110 8.08 15.42 -9.56
C ARG A 110 8.14 15.53 -11.06
N LEU A 111 6.98 15.40 -11.70
CA LEU A 111 6.78 15.71 -13.11
C LEU A 111 6.30 17.16 -13.27
N TYR A 112 6.97 17.90 -14.11
CA TYR A 112 6.63 19.26 -14.52
C TYR A 112 6.36 19.34 -16.01
N GLY A 113 5.57 20.31 -16.40
CA GLY A 113 5.32 20.68 -17.78
C GLY A 113 5.21 22.19 -17.92
N PRO A 114 4.87 22.71 -19.13
CA PRO A 114 4.86 24.14 -19.42
C PRO A 114 4.04 25.00 -18.45
N ASP A 115 3.00 24.43 -17.84
CA ASP A 115 2.15 25.12 -16.86
C ASP A 115 2.57 24.87 -15.39
N GLY A 116 3.73 24.26 -15.15
CA GLY A 116 4.28 23.97 -13.83
C GLY A 116 4.12 22.53 -13.39
N TYR A 117 3.99 22.33 -12.07
CA TYR A 117 3.85 21.01 -11.44
C TYR A 117 2.66 20.21 -11.96
N ILE A 118 2.89 18.97 -12.37
CA ILE A 118 1.85 18.06 -12.86
C ILE A 118 1.47 17.04 -11.78
N LYS A 119 2.44 16.26 -11.29
CA LYS A 119 2.24 15.24 -10.27
C LYS A 119 3.54 14.81 -9.62
N ASP A 120 3.43 14.19 -8.46
CA ASP A 120 4.55 13.47 -7.84
C ASP A 120 4.82 12.16 -8.61
N TYR A 121 6.08 11.76 -8.68
CA TYR A 121 6.44 10.39 -9.05
C TYR A 121 5.69 9.44 -8.11
N PRO A 122 5.04 8.37 -8.61
CA PRO A 122 4.29 7.44 -7.77
C PRO A 122 5.27 6.80 -6.78
N GLY A 123 5.35 7.41 -5.61
CA GLY A 123 6.33 7.07 -4.63
C GLY A 123 5.92 5.83 -3.87
N GLY A 124 6.89 5.11 -3.45
CA GLY A 124 6.83 3.83 -2.79
C GLY A 124 7.58 2.80 -3.60
N SER A 125 7.60 2.92 -4.89
CA SER A 125 8.53 2.19 -5.70
C SER A 125 9.89 2.83 -5.55
N VAL A 126 10.78 2.04 -5.21
CA VAL A 126 12.17 2.24 -5.32
C VAL A 126 12.49 2.77 -6.67
N HIS A 127 13.35 3.64 -6.67
CA HIS A 127 13.96 4.26 -7.79
C HIS A 127 14.91 3.28 -8.50
N ALA A 128 14.36 2.20 -9.07
CA ALA A 128 15.14 1.46 -10.06
C ALA A 128 15.25 2.32 -11.31
N LYS A 129 16.38 2.28 -11.97
CA LYS A 129 16.64 3.03 -13.20
C LYS A 129 15.52 2.81 -14.23
N GLU A 130 15.08 1.59 -14.39
CA GLU A 130 14.04 1.17 -15.33
C GLU A 130 12.67 1.76 -14.97
N ASP A 131 12.35 1.88 -13.68
CA ASP A 131 11.07 2.47 -13.23
C ASP A 131 11.02 3.96 -13.52
N LEU A 132 12.13 4.67 -13.33
CA LEU A 132 12.26 6.09 -13.69
C LEU A 132 12.12 6.29 -15.21
N ILE A 133 12.79 5.45 -16.00
CA ILE A 133 12.72 5.48 -17.48
C ILE A 133 11.30 5.13 -17.95
N ASN A 134 10.68 4.09 -17.38
CA ASN A 134 9.33 3.69 -17.74
C ASN A 134 8.30 4.76 -17.38
N PHE A 135 8.44 5.38 -16.22
CA PHE A 135 7.60 6.52 -15.84
C PHE A 135 7.78 7.67 -16.83
N ALA A 136 9.03 8.05 -17.16
CA ALA A 136 9.31 9.09 -18.13
C ALA A 136 8.71 8.78 -19.50
N ARG A 137 8.91 7.56 -19.99
CA ARG A 137 8.37 7.08 -21.27
C ARG A 137 6.85 7.11 -21.28
N GLN A 138 6.22 6.62 -20.24
CA GLN A 138 4.77 6.55 -20.13
C GLN A 138 4.15 7.95 -20.10
N GLU A 139 4.73 8.87 -19.32
CA GLU A 139 4.25 10.25 -19.25
C GLU A 139 4.47 11.00 -20.57
N ALA A 140 5.61 10.79 -21.22
CA ALA A 140 5.91 11.40 -22.51
C ALA A 140 5.01 10.85 -23.62
N LEU A 141 4.77 9.54 -23.67
CA LEU A 141 3.87 8.93 -24.65
C LEU A 141 2.42 9.36 -24.42
N ASP A 142 1.99 9.49 -23.17
CA ASP A 142 0.68 10.05 -22.84
C ASP A 142 0.57 11.54 -23.27
N ALA A 143 1.67 12.28 -23.24
CA ALA A 143 1.72 13.67 -23.68
C ALA A 143 1.92 13.82 -25.20
N ASP A 144 2.70 12.95 -25.83
CA ASP A 144 3.06 13.04 -27.27
C ASP A 144 1.93 12.52 -28.18
N ASN A 145 1.17 11.53 -27.73
CA ASN A 145 -0.08 11.14 -28.40
C ASN A 145 -1.17 12.23 -28.32
N LEU A 146 -0.97 13.23 -27.47
CA LEU A 146 -1.88 14.31 -27.20
C LEU A 146 -1.07 15.61 -27.26
N ASP A 147 -0.96 16.21 -28.45
CA ASP A 147 -0.60 17.62 -28.54
C ASP A 147 -1.62 18.41 -27.69
N LEU A 148 -1.30 18.56 -26.39
CA LEU A 148 -2.20 19.18 -25.40
C LEU A 148 -2.60 20.59 -25.79
N THR A 149 -1.84 21.24 -26.67
CA THR A 149 -2.19 22.54 -27.23
C THR A 149 -3.24 22.40 -28.33
N LYS A 150 -3.30 21.27 -29.03
CA LYS A 150 -4.28 20.95 -30.08
C LYS A 150 -5.42 20.07 -29.60
N LEU A 151 -5.27 19.40 -28.44
CA LEU A 151 -6.32 18.58 -27.88
C LEU A 151 -7.45 19.46 -27.35
N ARG A 152 -8.63 19.35 -27.94
CA ARG A 152 -9.84 20.00 -27.41
C ARG A 152 -10.56 19.10 -26.43
N SER A 153 -11.04 19.70 -25.35
CA SER A 153 -11.86 18.99 -24.36
C SER A 153 -13.17 18.52 -24.97
N LYS A 154 -13.59 17.31 -24.64
CA LYS A 154 -14.91 16.76 -24.96
C LYS A 154 -15.96 17.07 -23.89
N SER A 155 -15.55 17.68 -22.79
CA SER A 155 -16.44 17.99 -21.66
C SER A 155 -17.38 19.14 -22.01
N LYS A 156 -18.67 18.94 -21.72
CA LYS A 156 -19.72 19.94 -21.95
C LYS A 156 -20.02 20.69 -20.66
N PHE A 157 -20.28 21.99 -20.76
CA PHE A 157 -20.77 22.77 -19.65
C PHE A 157 -22.22 22.36 -19.30
N ALA A 158 -22.50 22.17 -18.00
CA ALA A 158 -23.84 21.85 -17.52
C ALA A 158 -24.40 23.01 -16.69
N THR A 159 -25.64 23.39 -16.99
CA THR A 159 -26.40 24.34 -16.16
C THR A 159 -26.99 23.65 -14.93
N ASP A 160 -27.51 24.44 -13.97
CA ASP A 160 -28.23 23.91 -12.82
C ASP A 160 -29.42 23.02 -13.21
N ALA A 161 -30.14 23.39 -14.26
CA ALA A 161 -31.28 22.65 -14.77
C ALA A 161 -30.84 21.32 -15.40
N ASP A 162 -29.74 21.33 -16.18
CA ASP A 162 -29.20 20.12 -16.78
C ASP A 162 -28.72 19.12 -15.72
N LEU A 163 -27.97 19.60 -14.72
CA LEU A 163 -27.47 18.73 -13.64
C LEU A 163 -28.61 18.18 -12.78
N LEU A 164 -29.61 19.01 -12.42
CA LEU A 164 -30.78 18.55 -11.67
C LEU A 164 -31.56 17.48 -12.44
N LYS A 165 -31.70 17.63 -13.75
CA LYS A 165 -32.33 16.63 -14.62
C LYS A 165 -31.55 15.32 -14.61
N LEU A 166 -30.23 15.39 -14.74
CA LEU A 166 -29.35 14.21 -14.70
C LEU A 166 -29.42 13.49 -13.35
N LEU A 167 -29.57 14.22 -12.25
CA LEU A 167 -29.66 13.63 -10.91
C LEU A 167 -31.06 13.10 -10.56
N SER A 168 -32.12 13.64 -11.16
CA SER A 168 -33.51 13.28 -10.82
C SER A 168 -34.14 12.22 -11.73
N GLU A 169 -33.67 12.10 -12.97
CA GLU A 169 -34.22 11.20 -13.96
C GLU A 169 -33.27 10.01 -14.22
N PRO A 170 -33.79 8.79 -14.52
CA PRO A 170 -32.98 7.67 -14.95
C PRO A 170 -32.25 8.00 -16.26
N GLN A 171 -30.95 7.78 -16.29
CA GLN A 171 -30.13 8.04 -17.49
C GLN A 171 -29.97 6.78 -18.34
N THR A 172 -29.79 6.94 -19.65
CA THR A 172 -29.49 5.85 -20.59
C THR A 172 -27.98 5.68 -20.81
N GLU A 173 -27.22 6.75 -20.56
CA GLU A 173 -25.76 6.82 -20.75
C GLU A 173 -25.08 7.20 -19.43
N PRO A 174 -23.83 6.76 -19.22
CA PRO A 174 -23.03 7.18 -18.07
C PRO A 174 -22.51 8.60 -18.25
N TYR A 175 -22.57 9.39 -17.16
CA TYR A 175 -22.03 10.77 -17.14
C TYR A 175 -20.93 10.89 -16.09
N LEU A 176 -19.75 11.32 -16.49
CA LEU A 176 -18.68 11.69 -15.58
C LEU A 176 -18.69 13.21 -15.40
N VAL A 177 -18.89 13.65 -14.17
CA VAL A 177 -19.11 15.05 -13.83
C VAL A 177 -17.96 15.60 -13.02
N SER A 178 -17.38 16.73 -13.43
CA SER A 178 -16.44 17.50 -12.62
C SER A 178 -17.10 18.74 -12.03
N PHE A 179 -16.84 18.99 -10.76
CA PHE A 179 -17.36 20.12 -9.98
C PHE A 179 -16.23 21.08 -9.67
N TRP A 180 -16.42 22.37 -9.99
CA TRP A 180 -15.39 23.39 -9.94
C TRP A 180 -15.71 24.52 -8.99
N PRO A 181 -14.71 25.06 -8.24
CA PRO A 181 -14.88 26.23 -7.39
C PRO A 181 -14.82 27.53 -8.22
N SER A 182 -15.68 27.65 -9.24
CA SER A 182 -15.71 28.75 -10.18
C SER A 182 -17.13 29.24 -10.39
N THR A 183 -17.26 30.45 -10.94
CA THR A 183 -18.57 31.11 -11.20
C THR A 183 -18.94 31.09 -12.67
N ASP A 184 -17.95 31.12 -13.55
CA ASP A 184 -18.08 31.39 -14.99
C ASP A 184 -17.10 30.54 -15.84
N PHE A 185 -16.68 29.37 -15.34
CA PHE A 185 -15.86 28.45 -16.08
C PHE A 185 -16.74 27.58 -16.99
N GLU A 186 -16.91 28.00 -18.25
CA GLU A 186 -17.76 27.31 -19.24
C GLU A 186 -16.97 26.55 -20.29
N ASP A 187 -15.72 26.95 -20.57
CA ASP A 187 -14.85 26.34 -21.57
C ASP A 187 -13.58 25.80 -20.91
N VAL A 188 -13.42 24.47 -20.94
CA VAL A 188 -12.25 23.78 -20.40
C VAL A 188 -10.97 24.11 -21.20
N ASP A 189 -11.10 24.54 -22.44
CA ASP A 189 -9.95 24.91 -23.32
C ASP A 189 -9.49 26.35 -23.11
N SER A 190 -10.30 27.17 -22.42
CA SER A 190 -9.94 28.56 -22.11
C SER A 190 -8.86 28.66 -21.03
N SER A 191 -8.05 29.71 -21.11
CA SER A 191 -7.13 30.10 -20.04
C SER A 191 -7.93 30.75 -18.89
N TYR A 192 -8.40 29.95 -17.97
CA TYR A 192 -9.19 30.44 -16.83
C TYR A 192 -8.33 30.63 -15.57
N SER A 193 -8.48 31.77 -14.91
CA SER A 193 -7.78 32.06 -13.64
C SER A 193 -8.68 31.72 -12.46
N PHE A 194 -8.39 30.62 -11.78
CA PHE A 194 -9.14 30.19 -10.62
C PHE A 194 -8.73 30.97 -9.36
N LYS A 195 -9.67 31.63 -8.71
CA LYS A 195 -9.43 32.30 -7.43
C LYS A 195 -9.36 31.29 -6.29
N ASP A 196 -8.34 31.43 -5.45
CA ASP A 196 -8.16 30.60 -4.25
C ASP A 196 -8.15 29.07 -4.50
N CYS A 197 -7.68 28.65 -5.68
CA CYS A 197 -7.51 27.25 -6.04
C CYS A 197 -6.21 27.04 -6.81
N GLU A 198 -5.14 26.74 -6.10
CA GLU A 198 -3.80 26.56 -6.70
C GLU A 198 -3.71 25.35 -7.66
N LYS A 199 -4.50 24.29 -7.38
CA LYS A 199 -4.46 23.05 -8.14
C LYS A 199 -5.52 22.95 -9.25
N CYS A 200 -6.37 23.97 -9.42
CA CYS A 200 -7.44 23.92 -10.43
C CYS A 200 -6.89 23.95 -11.85
N SER A 201 -5.86 24.75 -12.14
CA SER A 201 -5.25 24.80 -13.47
C SER A 201 -4.61 23.46 -13.86
N GLN A 202 -3.97 22.78 -12.88
CA GLN A 202 -3.47 21.44 -13.07
C GLN A 202 -4.59 20.44 -13.35
N PHE A 203 -5.67 20.50 -12.56
CA PHE A 203 -6.81 19.61 -12.77
C PHE A 203 -7.54 19.89 -14.09
N GLN A 204 -7.54 21.11 -14.58
CA GLN A 204 -8.08 21.46 -15.90
C GLN A 204 -7.41 20.66 -17.04
N ARG A 205 -6.08 20.50 -16.96
CA ARG A 205 -5.31 19.65 -17.91
C ARG A 205 -5.68 18.19 -17.78
N ILE A 206 -5.72 17.69 -16.54
CA ILE A 206 -6.15 16.32 -16.25
C ILE A 206 -7.56 16.07 -16.79
N TRP A 207 -8.48 17.01 -16.58
CA TRP A 207 -9.86 16.88 -17.04
C TRP A 207 -9.98 16.88 -18.56
N LYS A 208 -9.14 17.64 -19.26
CA LYS A 208 -9.04 17.61 -20.71
C LYS A 208 -8.66 16.21 -21.23
N LEU A 209 -7.67 15.55 -20.60
CA LEU A 209 -7.29 14.18 -20.92
C LEU A 209 -8.40 13.19 -20.57
N VAL A 210 -8.96 13.29 -19.37
CA VAL A 210 -10.08 12.45 -18.92
C VAL A 210 -11.25 12.54 -19.88
N SER A 211 -11.64 13.75 -20.32
CA SER A 211 -12.79 13.92 -21.21
C SER A 211 -12.62 13.25 -22.57
N ASN A 212 -11.40 13.20 -23.10
CA ASN A 212 -11.11 12.51 -24.35
C ASN A 212 -11.04 10.98 -24.19
N LYS A 213 -10.41 10.49 -23.11
CA LYS A 213 -10.39 9.05 -22.79
C LYS A 213 -11.80 8.54 -22.47
N ALA A 214 -12.61 9.30 -21.73
CA ALA A 214 -13.99 8.94 -21.41
C ALA A 214 -14.89 8.82 -22.65
N ASP A 215 -14.73 9.73 -23.62
CA ASP A 215 -15.47 9.69 -24.89
C ASP A 215 -15.17 8.40 -25.67
N SER A 216 -13.92 7.92 -25.68
CA SER A 216 -13.55 6.64 -26.30
C SER A 216 -14.16 5.41 -25.59
N GLU A 217 -14.46 5.53 -24.31
CA GLU A 217 -15.11 4.48 -23.49
C GLU A 217 -16.65 4.62 -23.48
N GLY A 218 -17.20 5.55 -24.23
CA GLY A 218 -18.66 5.80 -24.28
C GLY A 218 -19.21 6.47 -23.00
N ILE A 219 -18.36 7.22 -22.27
CA ILE A 219 -18.75 7.97 -21.08
C ILE A 219 -18.81 9.46 -21.44
N THR A 220 -20.00 10.05 -21.31
CA THR A 220 -20.17 11.49 -21.56
C THR A 220 -19.63 12.32 -20.39
N THR A 221 -18.74 13.28 -20.69
CA THR A 221 -18.18 14.15 -19.65
C THR A 221 -18.85 15.52 -19.62
N ILE A 222 -19.12 16.00 -18.40
CA ILE A 222 -19.67 17.33 -18.15
C ILE A 222 -18.92 18.02 -17.01
N HIS A 223 -18.97 19.35 -16.99
CA HIS A 223 -18.39 20.14 -15.91
C HIS A 223 -19.40 21.18 -15.39
N PHE A 224 -19.32 21.43 -14.08
CA PHE A 224 -20.30 22.23 -13.35
C PHE A 224 -19.62 23.20 -12.38
N ASN A 225 -20.11 24.44 -12.32
CA ASN A 225 -19.61 25.49 -11.43
C ASN A 225 -20.37 25.49 -10.12
N CYS A 226 -19.67 25.25 -8.99
CA CYS A 226 -20.28 25.27 -7.64
C CYS A 226 -20.33 26.66 -6.99
N ALA A 227 -19.41 27.56 -7.34
CA ALA A 227 -19.43 28.92 -6.85
C ALA A 227 -20.36 29.80 -7.72
N ASN A 228 -21.00 30.80 -7.13
CA ASN A 228 -21.76 31.77 -7.88
C ASN A 228 -21.62 33.16 -7.24
N ASN A 229 -21.89 34.19 -8.03
CA ASN A 229 -21.80 35.61 -7.63
C ASN A 229 -22.93 36.01 -6.68
N THR A 230 -24.02 35.25 -6.54
CA THR A 230 -25.16 35.52 -5.69
C THR A 230 -25.27 34.51 -4.55
N LYS A 231 -25.44 35.01 -3.31
CA LYS A 231 -25.78 34.13 -2.18
C LYS A 231 -27.10 33.41 -2.46
N ASN A 232 -27.15 32.10 -2.28
CA ASN A 232 -28.33 31.25 -2.55
C ASN A 232 -28.59 30.97 -4.04
N SER A 233 -27.55 30.88 -4.87
CA SER A 233 -27.73 30.30 -6.20
C SER A 233 -28.10 28.83 -6.10
N LYS A 234 -28.80 28.30 -7.09
CA LYS A 234 -29.09 26.87 -7.17
C LYS A 234 -27.81 26.02 -7.25
N ASN A 235 -26.78 26.51 -7.89
CA ASN A 235 -25.49 25.84 -8.01
C ASN A 235 -24.84 25.58 -6.64
N ASP A 236 -24.83 26.63 -5.78
CA ASP A 236 -24.30 26.53 -4.41
C ASP A 236 -25.10 25.52 -3.58
N LEU A 237 -26.44 25.53 -3.69
CA LEU A 237 -27.33 24.58 -3.02
C LEU A 237 -27.07 23.13 -3.51
N ILE A 238 -26.98 22.91 -4.81
CA ILE A 238 -26.73 21.57 -5.38
C ILE A 238 -25.40 21.03 -4.86
N CYS A 239 -24.32 21.82 -4.92
CA CYS A 239 -23.01 21.36 -4.47
C CYS A 239 -22.96 21.08 -2.96
N ARG A 240 -23.73 21.82 -2.12
CA ARG A 240 -23.86 21.52 -0.70
C ARG A 240 -24.63 20.23 -0.45
N GLU A 241 -25.74 20.01 -1.15
CA GLU A 241 -26.51 18.76 -1.06
C GLU A 241 -25.64 17.55 -1.45
N LEU A 242 -24.73 17.74 -2.41
CA LEU A 242 -23.74 16.73 -2.78
C LEU A 242 -22.55 16.65 -1.82
N SER A 243 -22.53 17.43 -0.71
CA SER A 243 -21.42 17.51 0.25
C SER A 243 -20.10 18.01 -0.37
N TYR A 244 -20.20 18.97 -1.27
CA TYR A 244 -19.07 19.69 -1.89
C TYR A 244 -18.99 21.15 -1.41
N ASP A 245 -19.23 21.38 -0.11
CA ASP A 245 -19.23 22.71 0.52
C ASP A 245 -17.94 23.48 0.28
N SER A 246 -16.81 22.77 0.20
CA SER A 246 -15.50 23.38 -0.05
C SER A 246 -15.39 24.08 -1.41
N LEU A 247 -16.25 23.75 -2.37
CA LEU A 247 -16.27 24.35 -3.70
C LEU A 247 -17.17 25.58 -3.79
N THR A 248 -17.98 25.83 -2.78
CA THR A 248 -18.88 26.98 -2.71
C THR A 248 -18.16 28.23 -2.19
N ASN A 249 -18.83 29.39 -2.17
CA ASN A 249 -18.22 30.67 -1.75
C ASN A 249 -18.00 30.81 -0.25
N GLU A 250 -18.38 29.83 0.58
CA GLU A 250 -18.17 29.90 2.02
C GLU A 250 -16.70 29.56 2.37
N ARG A 251 -16.23 30.17 3.47
CA ARG A 251 -14.85 30.16 3.97
C ARG A 251 -14.32 28.74 4.22
N SER A 252 -13.91 28.06 3.16
CA SER A 252 -13.07 26.87 3.28
C SER A 252 -11.59 27.27 3.28
N SER A 253 -10.74 26.48 3.93
CA SER A 253 -9.30 26.65 3.80
C SER A 253 -8.88 26.52 2.33
N ARG A 254 -7.90 27.31 1.88
CA ARG A 254 -7.40 27.26 0.48
C ARG A 254 -6.98 25.85 0.03
N GLU A 255 -6.57 25.02 0.97
CA GLU A 255 -6.11 23.66 0.73
C GLU A 255 -7.25 22.68 0.37
N ASP A 256 -8.48 22.95 0.78
CA ASP A 256 -9.63 22.09 0.53
C ASP A 256 -10.35 22.39 -0.79
N ARG A 257 -9.99 23.48 -1.47
CA ARG A 257 -10.58 23.86 -2.75
C ARG A 257 -9.88 23.12 -3.89
N TYR A 258 -10.34 21.92 -4.16
CA TYR A 258 -9.89 21.11 -5.28
C TYR A 258 -11.11 20.57 -6.04
N PRO A 259 -11.12 20.58 -7.39
CA PRO A 259 -12.25 20.08 -8.15
C PRO A 259 -12.60 18.64 -7.77
N ARG A 260 -13.90 18.35 -7.73
CA ARG A 260 -14.41 17.03 -7.37
C ARG A 260 -14.97 16.32 -8.59
N VAL A 261 -14.92 14.99 -8.59
CA VAL A 261 -15.43 14.15 -9.67
C VAL A 261 -16.47 13.19 -9.13
N ALA A 262 -17.52 12.94 -9.91
CA ALA A 262 -18.48 11.90 -9.62
C ALA A 262 -18.98 11.27 -10.92
N LEU A 263 -19.44 10.03 -10.83
CA LEU A 263 -20.02 9.27 -11.93
C LEU A 263 -21.54 9.13 -11.69
N ILE A 264 -22.33 9.44 -12.70
CA ILE A 264 -23.77 9.16 -12.76
C ILE A 264 -23.95 7.88 -13.59
N LEU A 265 -24.49 6.84 -12.96
CA LEU A 265 -24.67 5.54 -13.58
C LEU A 265 -25.96 5.46 -14.41
N PRO A 266 -25.95 4.77 -15.56
CA PRO A 266 -27.13 4.53 -16.38
C PRO A 266 -28.07 3.50 -15.74
N HIS A 267 -29.34 3.55 -16.12
CA HIS A 267 -30.39 2.54 -15.79
C HIS A 267 -30.76 2.38 -14.32
N PHE A 268 -30.23 3.20 -13.43
CA PHE A 268 -30.62 3.16 -12.02
C PHE A 268 -31.84 4.07 -11.77
N LYS A 269 -32.64 3.71 -10.78
CA LYS A 269 -33.65 4.61 -10.20
C LYS A 269 -32.93 5.91 -9.78
N SER A 270 -33.59 7.04 -9.91
CA SER A 270 -33.01 8.37 -9.64
C SER A 270 -31.99 8.37 -8.50
N GLY A 271 -30.79 8.89 -8.74
CA GLY A 271 -29.79 9.12 -7.70
C GLY A 271 -28.55 8.21 -7.69
N SER A 272 -28.24 7.49 -8.75
CA SER A 272 -26.99 6.70 -8.82
C SER A 272 -25.76 7.56 -9.05
N PHE A 273 -25.48 8.41 -8.08
CA PHE A 273 -24.37 9.33 -8.05
C PHE A 273 -23.26 8.75 -7.20
N VAL A 274 -22.15 8.36 -7.82
CA VAL A 274 -21.01 7.73 -7.16
C VAL A 274 -19.82 8.70 -7.16
N LYS A 275 -19.33 9.04 -5.96
CA LYS A 275 -18.22 9.98 -5.79
C LYS A 275 -16.87 9.32 -6.01
N PHE A 276 -15.95 10.04 -6.65
CA PHE A 276 -14.54 9.62 -6.71
C PHE A 276 -13.93 9.64 -5.30
N PRO A 277 -13.25 8.58 -4.86
CA PRO A 277 -12.76 8.43 -3.49
C PRO A 277 -11.47 9.22 -3.22
N TYR A 278 -11.58 10.53 -3.11
CA TYR A 278 -10.46 11.42 -2.77
C TYR A 278 -9.79 11.01 -1.45
N GLY A 279 -8.47 11.17 -1.41
CA GLY A 279 -7.65 10.81 -0.25
C GLY A 279 -7.22 9.33 -0.21
N LYS A 280 -7.86 8.46 -1.01
CA LYS A 280 -7.42 7.07 -1.22
C LYS A 280 -6.82 6.86 -2.59
N LEU A 281 -7.39 7.47 -3.62
CA LEU A 281 -6.86 7.44 -4.99
C LEU A 281 -6.25 8.79 -5.35
N GLN A 282 -5.22 8.78 -6.18
CA GLN A 282 -4.63 10.00 -6.74
C GLN A 282 -5.59 10.61 -7.76
N SER A 283 -5.61 11.94 -7.85
CA SER A 283 -6.51 12.65 -8.77
C SER A 283 -5.87 12.86 -10.15
N ASP A 284 -5.20 11.84 -10.68
CA ASP A 284 -4.64 11.82 -12.04
C ASP A 284 -5.65 11.27 -13.07
N SER A 285 -5.33 11.43 -14.34
CA SER A 285 -6.22 11.00 -15.43
C SER A 285 -6.46 9.50 -15.45
N TYR A 286 -5.47 8.73 -15.05
CA TYR A 286 -5.53 7.28 -15.02
C TYR A 286 -6.48 6.79 -13.91
N SER A 287 -6.27 7.25 -12.67
CA SER A 287 -7.09 6.84 -11.52
C SER A 287 -8.57 7.26 -11.68
N ILE A 288 -8.82 8.44 -12.28
CA ILE A 288 -10.19 8.90 -12.57
C ILE A 288 -10.85 8.01 -13.63
N MET A 289 -10.12 7.63 -14.67
CA MET A 289 -10.67 6.76 -15.73
C MET A 289 -10.88 5.33 -15.24
N ASP A 290 -9.91 4.77 -14.49
CA ASP A 290 -10.07 3.45 -13.85
C ASP A 290 -11.31 3.43 -12.95
N PHE A 291 -11.47 4.46 -12.10
CA PHE A 291 -12.67 4.61 -11.28
C PHE A 291 -13.94 4.60 -12.12
N ALA A 292 -14.00 5.39 -13.19
CA ALA A 292 -15.20 5.49 -14.02
C ALA A 292 -15.53 4.17 -14.73
N VAL A 293 -14.55 3.55 -15.39
CA VAL A 293 -14.73 2.30 -16.16
C VAL A 293 -15.05 1.13 -15.21
N ARG A 294 -14.32 1.00 -14.11
CA ARG A 294 -14.53 -0.07 -13.13
C ARG A 294 -15.86 0.05 -12.40
N THR A 295 -16.25 1.28 -12.00
CA THR A 295 -17.56 1.51 -11.38
C THR A 295 -18.70 1.22 -12.34
N LEU A 296 -18.55 1.61 -13.62
CA LEU A 296 -19.51 1.29 -14.66
C LEU A 296 -19.60 -0.22 -14.93
N HIS A 297 -18.47 -0.93 -14.93
CA HIS A 297 -18.44 -2.38 -15.02
C HIS A 297 -19.17 -3.02 -13.84
N ASN A 298 -18.83 -2.61 -12.61
CA ASN A 298 -19.41 -3.15 -11.39
C ASN A 298 -20.92 -2.89 -11.29
N SER A 299 -21.40 -1.77 -11.86
CA SER A 299 -22.84 -1.46 -11.88
C SER A 299 -23.66 -2.41 -12.77
N LYS A 300 -23.04 -2.96 -13.82
CA LYS A 300 -23.70 -3.92 -14.73
C LYS A 300 -23.72 -5.35 -14.18
N VAL A 301 -22.85 -5.67 -13.23
CA VAL A 301 -22.63 -7.01 -12.66
C VAL A 301 -22.70 -8.10 -13.74
N PRO A 302 -21.76 -8.13 -14.70
CA PRO A 302 -21.81 -9.05 -15.82
C PRO A 302 -21.72 -10.52 -15.34
N GLU A 303 -22.25 -11.42 -16.13
CA GLU A 303 -22.08 -12.86 -15.89
C GLU A 303 -20.67 -13.30 -16.31
N ILE A 304 -20.10 -14.24 -15.53
CA ILE A 304 -18.84 -14.90 -15.82
C ILE A 304 -19.01 -16.40 -15.68
N ASP A 305 -18.40 -17.16 -16.57
CA ASP A 305 -18.46 -18.62 -16.50
C ASP A 305 -17.23 -19.23 -15.81
N ARG A 306 -17.30 -20.53 -15.51
CA ARG A 306 -16.22 -21.27 -14.84
C ARG A 306 -14.94 -21.32 -15.67
N PHE A 307 -15.04 -21.35 -17.00
CA PHE A 307 -13.90 -21.45 -17.88
C PHE A 307 -13.14 -20.11 -17.92
N GLU A 308 -13.86 -18.99 -17.96
CA GLU A 308 -13.28 -17.65 -17.89
C GLU A 308 -12.56 -17.42 -16.55
N ILE A 309 -13.17 -17.85 -15.42
CA ILE A 309 -12.54 -17.80 -14.10
C ILE A 309 -11.27 -18.66 -14.07
N GLN A 310 -11.34 -19.90 -14.57
CA GLN A 310 -10.19 -20.79 -14.61
C GLN A 310 -9.05 -20.19 -15.44
N ASN A 311 -9.34 -19.68 -16.63
CA ASN A 311 -8.36 -19.03 -17.49
C ASN A 311 -7.73 -17.82 -16.79
N PHE A 312 -8.52 -17.00 -16.10
CA PHE A 312 -8.01 -15.85 -15.36
C PHE A 312 -7.01 -16.25 -14.26
N VAL A 313 -7.34 -17.27 -13.45
CA VAL A 313 -6.47 -17.73 -12.34
C VAL A 313 -5.23 -18.45 -12.87
N GLU A 314 -5.34 -19.22 -13.95
CA GLU A 314 -4.22 -20.00 -14.51
C GLU A 314 -3.27 -19.15 -15.39
N GLN A 315 -3.67 -17.96 -15.80
CA GLN A 315 -2.77 -17.05 -16.51
C GLN A 315 -1.62 -16.63 -15.59
N PRO A 316 -0.37 -16.81 -16.03
CA PRO A 316 0.77 -16.32 -15.26
C PRO A 316 0.76 -14.80 -15.18
N MET A 317 1.18 -14.24 -14.06
CA MET A 317 1.46 -12.82 -13.95
C MET A 317 2.61 -12.46 -14.91
N LYS A 318 2.47 -11.35 -15.62
CA LYS A 318 3.50 -10.87 -16.55
C LYS A 318 4.75 -10.43 -15.80
N ASP A 319 4.54 -9.66 -14.72
CA ASP A 319 5.61 -9.19 -13.85
C ASP A 319 5.17 -9.15 -12.39
N ILE A 320 5.88 -9.87 -11.54
CA ILE A 320 5.61 -9.90 -10.10
C ILE A 320 6.19 -8.69 -9.36
N LEU A 321 7.20 -8.03 -9.93
CA LEU A 321 7.83 -6.85 -9.33
C LEU A 321 7.14 -5.54 -9.70
N SER A 322 6.48 -5.53 -10.86
CA SER A 322 5.75 -4.36 -11.36
C SER A 322 4.48 -4.86 -12.05
N PRO A 323 3.50 -5.34 -11.24
CA PRO A 323 2.26 -5.87 -11.78
C PRO A 323 1.51 -4.78 -12.55
N ASP A 324 1.02 -5.13 -13.74
CA ASP A 324 0.10 -4.27 -14.47
C ASP A 324 -1.33 -4.42 -13.90
N ILE A 325 -2.25 -3.61 -14.40
CA ILE A 325 -3.64 -3.60 -13.93
C ILE A 325 -4.29 -4.98 -14.08
N GLU A 326 -3.97 -5.69 -15.16
CA GLU A 326 -4.51 -7.03 -15.41
C GLU A 326 -3.91 -8.08 -14.46
N ASP A 327 -2.68 -7.86 -13.96
CA ASP A 327 -2.05 -8.73 -12.99
C ASP A 327 -2.59 -8.48 -11.57
N ASP A 328 -2.90 -7.23 -11.23
CA ASP A 328 -3.50 -6.85 -9.95
C ASP A 328 -5.02 -7.02 -9.89
N LYS A 329 -5.65 -7.29 -11.02
CA LYS A 329 -7.10 -7.47 -11.10
C LYS A 329 -7.58 -8.59 -10.18
N MET A 330 -8.64 -8.30 -9.44
CA MET A 330 -9.36 -9.25 -8.58
C MET A 330 -10.77 -9.43 -9.09
N ILE A 331 -11.21 -10.69 -9.19
CA ILE A 331 -12.56 -11.03 -9.62
C ILE A 331 -13.37 -11.40 -8.38
N LEU A 332 -14.32 -10.54 -8.02
CA LEU A 332 -15.32 -10.81 -6.99
C LEU A 332 -16.55 -11.40 -7.65
N VAL A 333 -16.86 -12.67 -7.37
CA VAL A 333 -17.97 -13.39 -7.99
C VAL A 333 -19.08 -13.61 -6.98
N PHE A 334 -20.25 -13.05 -7.26
CA PHE A 334 -21.49 -13.43 -6.60
C PHE A 334 -21.99 -14.75 -7.19
N ASN A 335 -21.82 -15.83 -6.44
CA ASN A 335 -22.23 -17.17 -6.85
C ASN A 335 -23.61 -17.50 -6.29
N TYR A 336 -24.53 -17.92 -7.15
CA TYR A 336 -25.91 -18.18 -6.79
C TYR A 336 -26.49 -19.39 -7.52
N ASP A 337 -27.53 -19.99 -6.95
CA ASP A 337 -28.35 -21.00 -7.63
C ASP A 337 -29.57 -20.30 -8.24
N PRO A 338 -29.76 -20.37 -9.58
CA PRO A 338 -30.91 -19.76 -10.26
C PRO A 338 -32.27 -20.21 -9.75
N LYS A 339 -32.35 -21.37 -9.08
CA LYS A 339 -33.62 -21.91 -8.55
C LYS A 339 -34.00 -21.35 -7.19
N THR A 340 -33.01 -20.87 -6.42
CA THR A 340 -33.21 -20.44 -5.02
C THR A 340 -32.95 -18.96 -4.79
N VAL A 341 -32.27 -18.29 -5.73
CA VAL A 341 -31.99 -16.85 -5.66
C VAL A 341 -33.29 -16.04 -5.72
N VAL A 342 -33.39 -15.04 -4.91
CA VAL A 342 -34.53 -14.10 -4.87
C VAL A 342 -34.12 -12.71 -5.35
N PRO A 343 -35.05 -11.84 -5.81
CA PRO A 343 -34.74 -10.52 -6.31
C PRO A 343 -33.93 -9.67 -5.32
N GLU A 344 -34.20 -9.79 -4.03
CA GLU A 344 -33.50 -9.06 -2.95
C GLU A 344 -32.01 -9.40 -2.88
N ASP A 345 -31.60 -10.60 -3.33
CA ASP A 345 -30.19 -11.00 -3.39
C ASP A 345 -29.46 -10.26 -4.51
N THR A 346 -30.14 -9.92 -5.59
CA THR A 346 -29.55 -9.17 -6.70
C THR A 346 -29.63 -7.66 -6.48
N GLU A 347 -30.73 -7.15 -5.90
CA GLU A 347 -30.83 -5.73 -5.51
C GLU A 347 -29.79 -5.32 -4.49
N PHE A 348 -29.40 -6.24 -3.61
CA PHE A 348 -28.33 -6.02 -2.65
C PHE A 348 -26.98 -5.70 -3.33
N LEU A 349 -26.67 -6.24 -4.50
CA LEU A 349 -25.42 -5.99 -5.23
C LEU A 349 -25.25 -4.51 -5.61
N GLU A 350 -26.36 -3.81 -5.85
CA GLU A 350 -26.34 -2.37 -6.14
C GLU A 350 -25.72 -1.56 -4.99
N GLN A 351 -25.91 -2.00 -3.75
CA GLN A 351 -25.38 -1.34 -2.56
C GLN A 351 -23.88 -1.55 -2.37
N LEU A 352 -23.25 -2.48 -3.07
CA LEU A 352 -21.82 -2.72 -3.06
C LEU A 352 -21.05 -1.80 -4.02
N ILE A 353 -21.73 -1.16 -4.99
CA ILE A 353 -21.06 -0.38 -6.05
C ILE A 353 -20.22 0.76 -5.47
N GLU A 354 -20.82 1.59 -4.63
CA GLU A 354 -20.11 2.72 -4.02
C GLU A 354 -18.96 2.27 -3.11
N PRO A 355 -19.15 1.32 -2.16
CA PRO A 355 -18.07 0.79 -1.35
C PRO A 355 -16.91 0.17 -2.14
N LEU A 356 -17.20 -0.51 -3.26
CA LEU A 356 -16.16 -1.10 -4.11
C LEU A 356 -15.27 -0.06 -4.79
N THR A 357 -15.68 1.20 -4.88
CA THR A 357 -14.82 2.28 -5.40
C THR A 357 -13.59 2.52 -4.53
N TYR A 358 -13.67 2.20 -3.22
CA TYR A 358 -12.58 2.33 -2.26
C TYR A 358 -11.58 1.16 -2.31
N LEU A 359 -11.93 0.09 -3.02
CA LEU A 359 -11.08 -1.10 -3.21
C LEU A 359 -10.61 -1.12 -4.68
N PRO A 360 -9.38 -0.67 -4.95
CA PRO A 360 -8.86 -0.69 -6.31
C PRO A 360 -8.80 -2.13 -6.83
N ASN A 361 -8.89 -2.28 -8.14
CA ASN A 361 -8.73 -3.53 -8.87
C ASN A 361 -9.78 -4.63 -8.60
N VAL A 362 -10.87 -4.36 -7.87
CA VAL A 362 -11.96 -5.31 -7.62
C VAL A 362 -13.07 -5.15 -8.65
N TYR A 363 -13.30 -6.22 -9.44
CA TYR A 363 -14.32 -6.29 -10.48
C TYR A 363 -15.41 -7.27 -10.08
N LEU A 364 -16.66 -6.79 -9.98
CA LEU A 364 -17.80 -7.56 -9.55
C LEU A 364 -18.44 -8.31 -10.74
N TYR A 365 -18.68 -9.59 -10.54
CA TYR A 365 -19.35 -10.48 -11.49
C TYR A 365 -20.41 -11.31 -10.78
N LYS A 366 -21.33 -11.94 -11.54
CA LYS A 366 -22.26 -12.96 -11.04
C LYS A 366 -22.05 -14.26 -11.81
N CYS A 367 -22.23 -15.39 -11.12
CA CYS A 367 -22.06 -16.72 -11.71
C CYS A 367 -23.16 -17.67 -11.22
N PRO A 368 -23.99 -18.21 -12.12
CA PRO A 368 -25.04 -19.20 -11.78
C PRO A 368 -24.52 -20.63 -11.70
N SER A 369 -23.25 -20.86 -12.04
CA SER A 369 -22.63 -22.18 -12.04
C SER A 369 -22.12 -22.57 -10.66
N ASP A 370 -22.11 -23.85 -10.34
CA ASP A 370 -21.44 -24.35 -9.13
C ASP A 370 -19.91 -24.13 -9.20
N LEU A 371 -19.40 -23.28 -8.33
CA LEU A 371 -17.96 -22.97 -8.21
C LEU A 371 -17.25 -23.89 -7.21
N MET A 372 -17.96 -24.74 -6.47
CA MET A 372 -17.36 -25.63 -5.47
C MET A 372 -16.41 -26.64 -6.12
N ALA A 373 -16.82 -27.23 -7.24
CA ALA A 373 -15.99 -28.18 -7.98
C ALA A 373 -14.73 -27.53 -8.57
N LEU A 374 -14.83 -26.29 -9.04
CA LEU A 374 -13.68 -25.51 -9.50
C LEU A 374 -12.73 -25.22 -8.34
N SER A 375 -13.26 -24.78 -7.20
CA SER A 375 -12.50 -24.50 -5.98
C SER A 375 -11.78 -25.75 -5.48
N HIS A 376 -12.45 -26.91 -5.47
CA HIS A 376 -11.84 -28.19 -5.12
C HIS A 376 -10.61 -28.50 -5.98
N ASN A 377 -10.71 -28.33 -7.30
CA ASN A 377 -9.59 -28.56 -8.20
C ASN A 377 -8.41 -27.60 -7.93
N PHE A 378 -8.68 -26.34 -7.62
CA PHE A 378 -7.62 -25.39 -7.26
C PHE A 378 -6.96 -25.76 -5.92
N TYR A 379 -7.73 -26.12 -4.90
CA TYR A 379 -7.20 -26.59 -3.63
C TYR A 379 -6.34 -27.86 -3.78
N LYS A 380 -6.79 -28.81 -4.59
CA LYS A 380 -5.99 -29.99 -4.88
C LYS A 380 -4.66 -29.67 -5.54
N LYS A 381 -4.68 -28.80 -6.57
CA LYS A 381 -3.44 -28.30 -7.22
C LYS A 381 -2.51 -27.55 -6.23
N LEU A 382 -3.05 -26.77 -5.29
CA LEU A 382 -2.27 -26.10 -4.25
C LEU A 382 -1.51 -27.12 -3.41
N TYR A 383 -2.19 -28.16 -2.90
CA TYR A 383 -1.56 -29.20 -2.10
C TYR A 383 -0.52 -30.00 -2.89
N GLU A 384 -0.82 -30.39 -4.10
CA GLU A 384 0.13 -31.12 -4.96
C GLU A 384 1.41 -30.34 -5.24
N LYS A 385 1.32 -29.01 -5.36
CA LYS A 385 2.46 -28.17 -5.74
C LYS A 385 3.26 -27.64 -4.54
N PHE A 386 2.58 -27.28 -3.46
CA PHE A 386 3.19 -26.51 -2.35
C PHE A 386 3.24 -27.26 -1.03
N ASN A 387 2.80 -28.51 -0.96
CA ASN A 387 2.93 -29.29 0.25
C ASN A 387 4.39 -29.59 0.54
N VAL A 388 4.88 -29.06 1.68
CA VAL A 388 6.27 -29.26 2.14
C VAL A 388 6.48 -30.58 2.89
N ASP A 389 5.42 -31.25 3.28
CA ASP A 389 5.45 -32.54 3.98
C ASP A 389 4.82 -33.64 3.12
N PRO A 390 5.65 -34.53 2.50
CA PRO A 390 5.13 -35.59 1.63
C PRO A 390 4.26 -36.62 2.37
N ALA A 391 4.26 -36.62 3.71
CA ALA A 391 3.38 -37.49 4.50
C ALA A 391 1.95 -36.94 4.63
N VAL A 392 1.73 -35.68 4.22
CA VAL A 392 0.42 -35.01 4.28
C VAL A 392 -0.24 -35.11 2.93
N GLU A 393 -1.35 -35.83 2.87
CA GLU A 393 -2.18 -35.94 1.67
C GLU A 393 -3.30 -34.89 1.70
N PHE A 394 -3.81 -34.55 0.51
CA PHE A 394 -5.01 -33.73 0.39
C PHE A 394 -6.19 -34.40 1.13
N SER A 395 -6.87 -33.64 1.98
CA SER A 395 -8.01 -34.12 2.75
C SER A 395 -9.30 -33.44 2.31
N GLU A 396 -10.25 -34.24 1.81
CA GLU A 396 -11.61 -33.77 1.45
C GLU A 396 -12.30 -33.07 2.63
N ASN A 397 -12.12 -33.60 3.85
CA ASN A 397 -12.73 -33.01 5.03
C ASN A 397 -12.16 -31.63 5.35
N ARG A 398 -10.87 -31.41 5.12
CA ARG A 398 -10.24 -30.08 5.26
C ARG A 398 -10.77 -29.10 4.23
N PHE A 399 -10.83 -29.52 2.98
CA PHE A 399 -11.42 -28.72 1.91
C PHE A 399 -12.85 -28.30 2.26
N ILE A 400 -13.70 -29.23 2.64
CA ILE A 400 -15.08 -28.97 3.03
C ILE A 400 -15.12 -27.98 4.20
N ALA A 401 -14.29 -28.17 5.22
CA ALA A 401 -14.27 -27.29 6.39
C ALA A 401 -13.86 -25.85 6.06
N SER A 402 -12.94 -25.65 5.10
CA SER A 402 -12.48 -24.33 4.67
C SER A 402 -13.38 -23.65 3.63
N SER A 403 -14.21 -24.42 2.93
CA SER A 403 -15.03 -23.96 1.80
C SER A 403 -16.53 -23.97 2.08
N ILE A 404 -16.95 -24.44 3.26
CA ILE A 404 -18.40 -24.53 3.59
C ILE A 404 -19.02 -23.12 3.64
N THR A 405 -20.06 -22.96 2.85
CA THR A 405 -20.83 -21.71 2.76
C THR A 405 -22.24 -22.03 2.27
N GLN A 406 -23.15 -21.08 2.36
CA GLN A 406 -24.51 -21.17 1.86
C GLN A 406 -24.68 -20.24 0.65
N LEU A 407 -25.26 -20.73 -0.44
CA LEU A 407 -25.63 -19.90 -1.59
C LEU A 407 -26.86 -19.02 -1.27
N PRO A 408 -26.90 -17.77 -1.76
CA PRO A 408 -25.83 -17.09 -2.52
C PRO A 408 -24.66 -16.65 -1.66
N THR A 409 -23.45 -16.63 -2.24
CA THR A 409 -22.22 -16.27 -1.54
C THR A 409 -21.22 -15.58 -2.48
N PHE A 410 -20.08 -15.10 -1.92
CA PHE A 410 -19.03 -14.47 -2.69
C PHE A 410 -17.77 -15.31 -2.74
N TYR A 411 -17.14 -15.32 -3.91
CA TYR A 411 -15.82 -15.88 -4.17
C TYR A 411 -14.90 -14.78 -4.66
N LEU A 412 -13.72 -14.64 -4.07
CA LEU A 412 -12.69 -13.71 -4.51
C LEU A 412 -11.54 -14.48 -5.17
N PHE A 413 -11.33 -14.24 -6.46
CA PHE A 413 -10.25 -14.83 -7.25
C PHE A 413 -9.18 -13.79 -7.55
N LYS A 414 -7.91 -14.20 -7.46
CA LYS A 414 -6.73 -13.38 -7.76
C LYS A 414 -5.73 -14.19 -8.58
N LYS A 415 -5.00 -13.58 -9.50
CA LYS A 415 -3.90 -14.25 -10.19
C LYS A 415 -2.74 -14.63 -9.26
N SER A 416 -2.55 -13.90 -8.18
CA SER A 416 -1.49 -14.16 -7.20
C SER A 416 -1.75 -15.37 -6.30
N THR A 417 -3.00 -15.86 -6.23
CA THR A 417 -3.39 -17.00 -5.39
C THR A 417 -3.91 -18.15 -6.24
N PHE A 418 -3.60 -19.39 -5.83
CA PHE A 418 -4.09 -20.59 -6.52
C PHE A 418 -5.52 -20.94 -6.15
N THR A 419 -5.98 -20.52 -4.98
CA THR A 419 -7.30 -20.86 -4.45
C THR A 419 -8.17 -19.63 -4.32
N PRO A 420 -9.48 -19.76 -4.58
CA PRO A 420 -10.41 -18.69 -4.25
C PRO A 420 -10.52 -18.51 -2.75
N ILE A 421 -10.76 -17.28 -2.35
CA ILE A 421 -11.15 -16.96 -0.98
C ILE A 421 -12.68 -16.93 -0.95
N ILE A 422 -13.28 -17.78 -0.13
CA ILE A 422 -14.73 -17.96 -0.09
C ILE A 422 -15.29 -17.20 1.10
N PHE A 423 -16.35 -16.43 0.90
CA PHE A 423 -17.04 -15.74 1.98
C PHE A 423 -17.75 -16.75 2.90
N PRO A 424 -17.46 -16.77 4.21
CA PRO A 424 -18.03 -17.75 5.13
C PRO A 424 -19.43 -17.32 5.60
N GLY A 425 -20.40 -17.27 4.70
CA GLY A 425 -21.80 -16.94 5.03
C GLY A 425 -22.62 -18.20 5.28
N PHE A 426 -23.29 -18.28 6.43
CA PHE A 426 -24.13 -19.41 6.83
C PHE A 426 -25.60 -19.06 6.92
N SER A 427 -25.95 -17.81 6.69
CA SER A 427 -27.32 -17.30 6.69
C SER A 427 -27.50 -16.19 5.69
N THR A 428 -28.74 -16.02 5.20
CA THR A 428 -29.08 -14.91 4.28
C THR A 428 -28.85 -13.53 4.91
N THR A 429 -28.93 -13.43 6.24
CA THR A 429 -28.64 -12.18 6.96
C THR A 429 -27.15 -11.82 6.94
N GLU A 430 -26.27 -12.81 6.95
CA GLU A 430 -24.81 -12.58 6.84
C GLU A 430 -24.40 -12.27 5.40
N THR A 431 -24.93 -13.01 4.42
CA THR A 431 -24.60 -12.81 3.00
C THR A 431 -25.19 -11.52 2.41
N ARG A 432 -26.15 -10.88 3.09
CA ARG A 432 -26.70 -9.56 2.74
C ARG A 432 -26.18 -8.44 3.64
N ASN A 433 -25.25 -8.74 4.55
CA ASN A 433 -24.66 -7.71 5.41
C ASN A 433 -23.45 -7.06 4.73
N ILE A 434 -23.66 -5.84 4.20
CA ILE A 434 -22.65 -5.06 3.49
C ILE A 434 -21.39 -4.89 4.34
N LYS A 435 -21.53 -4.53 5.61
CA LYS A 435 -20.38 -4.32 6.50
C LYS A 435 -19.52 -5.57 6.62
N THR A 436 -20.13 -6.72 6.87
CA THR A 436 -19.41 -8.00 7.01
C THR A 436 -18.69 -8.37 5.70
N ILE A 437 -19.32 -8.13 4.55
CA ILE A 437 -18.72 -8.40 3.24
C ILE A 437 -17.54 -7.44 2.98
N LEU A 438 -17.70 -6.16 3.30
CA LEU A 438 -16.62 -5.18 3.11
C LEU A 438 -15.45 -5.40 4.05
N ASP A 439 -15.71 -5.77 5.30
CA ASP A 439 -14.66 -6.14 6.26
C ASP A 439 -13.89 -7.37 5.72
N TRP A 440 -14.61 -8.39 5.24
CA TRP A 440 -14.01 -9.57 4.62
C TRP A 440 -13.22 -9.21 3.34
N LEU A 441 -13.76 -8.37 2.46
CA LEU A 441 -13.08 -7.91 1.25
C LEU A 441 -11.82 -7.12 1.58
N THR A 442 -11.89 -6.19 2.51
CA THR A 442 -10.74 -5.36 2.92
C THR A 442 -9.58 -6.23 3.40
N ILE A 443 -9.88 -7.25 4.22
CA ILE A 443 -8.88 -8.19 4.71
C ILE A 443 -8.25 -9.00 3.56
N ASN A 444 -9.06 -9.39 2.58
CA ASN A 444 -8.65 -10.33 1.55
C ASN A 444 -8.28 -9.67 0.20
N SER A 445 -8.44 -8.37 0.05
CA SER A 445 -8.10 -7.64 -1.20
C SER A 445 -6.60 -7.41 -1.39
N MET A 446 -5.76 -7.59 -0.36
CA MET A 446 -4.32 -7.43 -0.51
C MET A 446 -3.72 -8.52 -1.41
N PRO A 447 -2.74 -8.21 -2.28
CA PRO A 447 -1.93 -9.22 -2.96
C PRO A 447 -1.25 -10.16 -1.96
N LEU A 448 -0.89 -11.38 -2.42
CA LEU A 448 -0.21 -12.35 -1.55
C LEU A 448 1.18 -11.88 -1.10
N VAL A 449 1.90 -11.20 -2.01
CA VAL A 449 3.21 -10.60 -1.74
C VAL A 449 3.13 -9.12 -2.11
N ASN A 450 3.59 -8.24 -1.23
CA ASN A 450 3.51 -6.79 -1.40
C ASN A 450 4.88 -6.13 -1.28
N GLU A 451 5.06 -4.99 -1.93
CA GLU A 451 6.25 -4.17 -1.75
C GLU A 451 6.17 -3.36 -0.44
N LEU A 452 7.23 -3.49 0.36
CA LEU A 452 7.38 -2.72 1.60
C LEU A 452 8.15 -1.44 1.33
N THR A 453 7.48 -0.32 1.47
CA THR A 453 8.05 1.02 1.32
C THR A 453 7.65 1.90 2.50
N PRO A 454 8.30 3.05 2.72
CA PRO A 454 7.87 3.98 3.76
C PRO A 454 6.40 4.42 3.64
N ARG A 455 5.85 4.46 2.44
CA ARG A 455 4.44 4.78 2.21
C ARG A 455 3.50 3.60 2.49
N SER A 456 3.88 2.41 2.04
CA SER A 456 3.08 1.20 2.24
C SER A 456 3.19 0.63 3.67
N TYR A 457 4.19 1.06 4.44
CA TYR A 457 4.42 0.58 5.80
C TYR A 457 3.20 0.76 6.72
N ARG A 458 2.64 1.98 6.76
CA ARG A 458 1.48 2.27 7.64
C ARG A 458 0.25 1.44 7.28
N PRO A 459 -0.22 1.41 6.01
CA PRO A 459 -1.37 0.58 5.67
C PRO A 459 -1.10 -0.92 5.77
N LEU A 460 0.12 -1.40 5.51
CA LEU A 460 0.45 -2.83 5.57
C LEU A 460 0.77 -3.32 6.98
N ILE A 461 1.62 -2.62 7.69
CA ILE A 461 2.14 -3.06 8.99
C ILE A 461 1.56 -2.26 10.15
N GLY A 462 1.21 -0.98 9.96
CA GLY A 462 0.94 -0.03 11.03
C GLY A 462 -0.46 -0.07 11.64
N PHE A 463 -1.50 -0.44 10.89
CA PHE A 463 -2.88 -0.14 11.29
C PHE A 463 -3.71 -1.30 11.85
N GLU A 464 -3.47 -2.54 11.49
CA GLU A 464 -4.31 -3.66 11.95
C GLU A 464 -3.48 -4.87 12.40
N PRO A 465 -2.90 -4.83 13.62
CA PRO A 465 -2.18 -5.98 14.16
C PRO A 465 -3.07 -7.19 14.44
N GLU A 466 -4.39 -7.02 14.41
CA GLU A 466 -5.35 -8.08 14.78
C GLU A 466 -5.49 -9.14 13.67
N ILE A 467 -5.30 -8.77 12.40
CA ILE A 467 -5.49 -9.69 11.27
C ILE A 467 -4.17 -10.40 10.93
N TYR A 468 -3.07 -9.64 10.88
CA TYR A 468 -1.75 -10.14 10.54
C TYR A 468 -0.77 -9.91 11.69
N ASP A 469 -0.55 -10.92 12.48
CA ASP A 469 0.37 -10.86 13.64
C ASP A 469 1.83 -10.72 13.20
N LYS A 470 2.19 -11.34 12.09
CA LYS A 470 3.55 -11.45 11.60
C LYS A 470 3.69 -10.87 10.21
N ALA A 471 4.82 -10.27 9.93
CA ALA A 471 5.22 -9.85 8.60
C ALA A 471 6.55 -10.52 8.22
N VAL A 472 6.57 -11.22 7.11
CA VAL A 472 7.78 -11.77 6.51
C VAL A 472 8.33 -10.70 5.56
N ILE A 473 9.60 -10.33 5.72
CA ILE A 473 10.25 -9.33 4.88
C ILE A 473 11.45 -9.98 4.20
N GLN A 474 11.46 -9.97 2.87
CA GLN A 474 12.59 -10.44 2.05
C GLN A 474 13.31 -9.25 1.43
N VAL A 475 14.62 -9.21 1.58
CA VAL A 475 15.46 -8.17 0.98
C VAL A 475 15.77 -8.53 -0.47
N ILE A 476 15.52 -7.61 -1.38
CA ILE A 476 15.84 -7.74 -2.81
C ILE A 476 16.73 -6.59 -3.28
N ASN A 477 17.20 -6.65 -4.52
CA ASN A 477 18.00 -5.60 -5.16
C ASN A 477 17.54 -5.42 -6.61
N ARG A 478 17.14 -4.19 -6.96
CA ARG A 478 16.68 -3.81 -8.31
C ARG A 478 17.63 -2.84 -9.01
N SER A 479 18.86 -2.67 -8.53
CA SER A 479 19.80 -1.66 -9.05
C SER A 479 20.26 -1.88 -10.50
N SER A 480 20.06 -3.05 -11.09
CA SER A 480 20.39 -3.33 -12.49
C SER A 480 19.61 -4.52 -13.02
N ASN A 481 19.48 -4.64 -14.35
CA ASN A 481 18.77 -5.74 -15.02
C ASN A 481 19.27 -7.14 -14.62
N LYS A 482 20.54 -7.27 -14.26
CA LYS A 482 21.11 -8.56 -13.78
C LYS A 482 20.60 -8.89 -12.37
N PHE A 483 20.58 -7.92 -11.48
CA PHE A 483 20.07 -8.06 -10.13
C PHE A 483 18.54 -8.17 -10.11
N GLU A 484 17.85 -7.46 -10.99
CA GLU A 484 16.41 -7.54 -11.15
C GLU A 484 15.91 -8.94 -11.50
N LYS A 485 16.56 -9.64 -12.46
CA LYS A 485 16.24 -11.05 -12.76
C LYS A 485 16.41 -11.96 -11.55
N GLY A 486 17.43 -11.71 -10.71
CA GLY A 486 17.64 -12.41 -9.44
C GLY A 486 16.52 -12.10 -8.45
N SER A 487 16.17 -10.84 -8.31
CA SER A 487 15.12 -10.35 -7.42
C SER A 487 13.74 -10.87 -7.80
N ARG A 488 13.41 -10.93 -9.10
CA ARG A 488 12.17 -11.56 -9.60
C ARG A 488 12.06 -13.02 -9.12
N LYS A 489 13.10 -13.82 -9.27
CA LYS A 489 13.12 -15.21 -8.76
C LYS A 489 12.99 -15.30 -7.24
N LEU A 490 13.54 -14.33 -6.50
CA LEU A 490 13.40 -14.29 -5.05
C LEU A 490 11.94 -14.00 -4.67
N VAL A 491 11.30 -13.04 -5.30
CA VAL A 491 9.88 -12.70 -5.02
C VAL A 491 8.93 -13.81 -5.47
N GLU A 492 9.21 -14.48 -6.60
CA GLU A 492 8.49 -15.70 -7.00
C GLU A 492 8.65 -16.80 -5.93
N GLY A 493 9.86 -16.99 -5.42
CA GLY A 493 10.13 -17.94 -4.35
C GLY A 493 9.46 -17.55 -3.03
N LEU A 494 9.34 -16.25 -2.73
CA LEU A 494 8.61 -15.76 -1.56
C LEU A 494 7.11 -16.06 -1.68
N ARG A 495 6.53 -15.87 -2.88
CA ARG A 495 5.14 -16.25 -3.16
C ARG A 495 4.93 -17.75 -2.97
N ASP A 496 5.84 -18.57 -3.48
CA ASP A 496 5.76 -20.02 -3.33
C ASP A 496 5.91 -20.45 -1.86
N ALA A 497 6.76 -19.78 -1.08
CA ALA A 497 6.88 -19.99 0.36
C ALA A 497 5.61 -19.55 1.12
N ALA A 498 4.95 -18.48 0.67
CA ALA A 498 3.66 -18.05 1.22
C ALA A 498 2.58 -19.11 1.01
N HIS A 499 2.47 -19.68 -0.19
CA HIS A 499 1.54 -20.79 -0.46
C HIS A 499 1.87 -22.02 0.38
N SER A 500 3.16 -22.35 0.52
CA SER A 500 3.59 -23.48 1.39
C SER A 500 3.20 -23.24 2.86
N TYR A 501 3.32 -22.00 3.34
CA TYR A 501 2.85 -21.65 4.68
C TYR A 501 1.33 -21.76 4.81
N GLU A 502 0.56 -21.32 3.81
CA GLU A 502 -0.90 -21.44 3.81
C GLU A 502 -1.34 -22.91 3.94
N VAL A 503 -0.72 -23.83 3.19
CA VAL A 503 -1.00 -25.27 3.27
C VAL A 503 -0.76 -25.79 4.70
N VAL A 504 0.40 -25.47 5.29
CA VAL A 504 0.75 -25.91 6.66
C VAL A 504 -0.18 -25.28 7.70
N ARG A 505 -0.49 -24.00 7.56
CA ARG A 505 -1.41 -23.30 8.46
C ARG A 505 -2.81 -23.92 8.46
N ASP A 506 -3.38 -24.13 7.27
CA ASP A 506 -4.72 -24.68 7.11
C ASP A 506 -4.84 -26.07 7.71
N GLU A 507 -3.77 -26.88 7.62
CA GLU A 507 -3.71 -28.19 8.29
C GLU A 507 -3.77 -28.05 9.81
N ILE A 508 -2.93 -27.18 10.39
CA ILE A 508 -2.86 -27.01 11.84
C ILE A 508 -4.17 -26.42 12.38
N VAL A 509 -4.74 -25.44 11.68
CA VAL A 509 -6.01 -24.82 12.06
C VAL A 509 -7.13 -25.86 12.03
N TYR A 510 -7.20 -26.67 10.97
CA TYR A 510 -8.19 -27.76 10.86
C TYR A 510 -8.07 -28.76 12.01
N ASP A 511 -6.87 -29.28 12.28
CA ASP A 511 -6.62 -30.22 13.39
C ASP A 511 -7.06 -29.63 14.74
N SER A 512 -6.72 -28.35 14.97
CA SER A 512 -7.08 -27.64 16.20
C SER A 512 -8.59 -27.49 16.36
N LEU A 513 -9.31 -27.20 15.26
CA LEU A 513 -10.76 -27.12 15.26
C LEU A 513 -11.41 -28.50 15.50
N GLN A 514 -10.85 -29.59 14.97
CA GLN A 514 -11.36 -30.94 15.24
C GLN A 514 -11.18 -31.30 16.73
N LEU A 515 -10.01 -31.00 17.32
CA LEU A 515 -9.79 -31.21 18.74
C LEU A 515 -10.77 -30.41 19.62
N ALA A 516 -11.01 -29.16 19.30
CA ALA A 516 -11.96 -28.31 20.03
C ALA A 516 -13.41 -28.82 19.91
N ARG A 517 -13.81 -29.36 18.74
CA ARG A 517 -15.11 -30.01 18.53
C ARG A 517 -15.25 -31.27 19.37
N ASP A 518 -14.23 -32.12 19.39
CA ASP A 518 -14.23 -33.35 20.18
C ASP A 518 -14.31 -33.07 21.68
N ASP A 519 -13.59 -32.07 22.17
CA ASP A 519 -13.63 -31.67 23.55
C ASP A 519 -15.00 -31.07 23.92
N LYS A 520 -15.59 -30.27 23.08
CA LYS A 520 -16.97 -29.77 23.25
C LYS A 520 -17.97 -30.94 23.30
N LYS A 521 -17.85 -31.93 22.42
CA LYS A 521 -18.69 -33.13 22.39
C LYS A 521 -18.56 -33.91 23.69
N LYS A 522 -17.32 -34.20 24.12
CA LYS A 522 -17.03 -34.88 25.42
C LYS A 522 -17.64 -34.13 26.59
N ALA A 523 -17.50 -32.78 26.62
CA ALA A 523 -18.07 -31.96 27.68
C ALA A 523 -19.61 -32.03 27.72
N VAL A 524 -20.27 -31.97 26.54
CA VAL A 524 -21.72 -32.10 26.42
C VAL A 524 -22.20 -33.50 26.86
N ASP A 525 -21.51 -34.58 26.45
CA ASP A 525 -21.87 -35.95 26.80
C ASP A 525 -21.68 -36.18 28.29
N LYS A 526 -20.65 -35.57 28.92
CA LYS A 526 -20.45 -35.60 30.36
C LYS A 526 -21.57 -34.87 31.12
N LEU A 527 -22.14 -33.80 30.59
CA LEU A 527 -23.29 -33.13 31.19
C LEU A 527 -24.56 -33.98 31.08
N LYS A 528 -24.76 -34.60 29.91
CA LYS A 528 -25.90 -35.55 29.69
C LYS A 528 -25.82 -36.74 30.65
N SER A 529 -24.65 -37.36 30.82
CA SER A 529 -24.47 -38.52 31.69
C SER A 529 -24.66 -38.18 33.18
N LYS A 530 -24.46 -36.93 33.58
CA LYS A 530 -24.69 -36.45 34.93
C LYS A 530 -26.12 -36.01 35.24
N ASN A 531 -27.07 -36.23 34.30
CA ASN A 531 -28.48 -35.83 34.42
C ASN A 531 -28.65 -34.32 34.81
N VAL A 532 -27.80 -33.45 34.30
CA VAL A 532 -27.87 -32.01 34.51
C VAL A 532 -29.13 -31.44 33.83
N PRO A 533 -29.78 -30.39 34.34
CA PRO A 533 -30.92 -29.76 33.71
C PRO A 533 -30.70 -29.48 32.24
N SER A 534 -31.67 -29.78 31.35
CA SER A 534 -31.61 -29.67 29.91
C SER A 534 -31.15 -28.28 29.42
N ARG A 535 -31.50 -27.23 30.16
CA ARG A 535 -31.05 -25.83 29.87
C ARG A 535 -29.51 -25.72 29.82
N ARG A 536 -28.80 -26.32 30.81
CA ARG A 536 -27.31 -26.29 30.83
C ARG A 536 -26.70 -27.12 29.70
N VAL A 537 -27.34 -28.22 29.33
CA VAL A 537 -26.90 -29.04 28.21
C VAL A 537 -27.03 -28.24 26.88
N VAL A 538 -28.19 -27.59 26.70
CA VAL A 538 -28.43 -26.72 25.51
C VAL A 538 -27.46 -25.53 25.47
N GLU A 539 -27.18 -24.92 26.62
CA GLU A 539 -26.20 -23.82 26.75
C GLU A 539 -24.79 -24.28 26.32
N ALA A 540 -24.36 -25.45 26.82
CA ALA A 540 -23.08 -26.04 26.43
C ALA A 540 -23.04 -26.42 24.91
N MET A 541 -24.15 -26.88 24.34
CA MET A 541 -24.28 -27.15 22.92
C MET A 541 -24.20 -25.87 22.05
N ARG A 542 -24.78 -24.78 22.54
CA ARG A 542 -24.80 -23.47 21.85
C ARG A 542 -23.49 -22.70 22.01
N LYS A 543 -22.64 -23.04 22.97
CA LYS A 543 -21.36 -22.36 23.16
C LYS A 543 -20.56 -22.48 21.86
N GLU A 544 -20.25 -21.34 21.26
CA GLU A 544 -19.40 -21.30 20.07
C GLU A 544 -18.00 -21.80 20.41
N ILE A 545 -17.35 -22.42 19.44
CA ILE A 545 -15.92 -22.74 19.53
C ILE A 545 -15.22 -21.46 19.20
N ASP A 546 -14.41 -20.95 20.13
CA ASP A 546 -13.59 -19.77 19.90
C ASP A 546 -12.78 -20.00 18.60
N HIS A 547 -12.91 -19.09 17.66
CA HIS A 547 -12.13 -19.14 16.45
C HIS A 547 -10.66 -19.05 16.84
N ILE A 548 -9.92 -20.09 16.53
CA ILE A 548 -8.45 -20.05 16.62
C ILE A 548 -8.03 -18.98 15.64
N TYR A 549 -7.27 -18.00 16.10
CA TYR A 549 -6.72 -16.96 15.25
C TYR A 549 -6.14 -17.60 14.00
N ASP A 550 -6.53 -17.12 12.86
CA ASP A 550 -6.10 -17.65 11.56
C ASP A 550 -4.59 -17.58 11.34
N HIS A 551 -3.86 -16.84 12.18
CA HIS A 551 -2.41 -16.62 12.12
C HIS A 551 -1.92 -16.35 10.71
N LYS A 552 -2.66 -15.51 9.96
CA LYS A 552 -2.23 -15.05 8.66
C LYS A 552 -0.95 -14.23 8.79
N ALA A 553 -0.04 -14.39 7.85
CA ALA A 553 1.18 -13.61 7.77
C ALA A 553 1.18 -12.73 6.52
N LEU A 554 1.72 -11.52 6.64
CA LEU A 554 2.02 -10.67 5.50
C LEU A 554 3.34 -11.10 4.88
N PHE A 555 3.40 -11.21 3.56
CA PHE A 555 4.64 -11.47 2.84
C PHE A 555 5.02 -10.22 2.06
N LEU A 556 6.21 -9.71 2.34
CA LEU A 556 6.67 -8.41 1.87
C LEU A 556 8.06 -8.56 1.27
N TYR A 557 8.36 -7.80 0.24
CA TYR A 557 9.73 -7.62 -0.22
C TYR A 557 10.15 -6.15 -0.09
N LEU A 558 11.40 -5.95 0.26
CA LEU A 558 12.04 -4.64 0.42
C LEU A 558 13.23 -4.54 -0.52
N ASP A 559 13.23 -3.54 -1.39
CA ASP A 559 14.42 -3.27 -2.18
C ASP A 559 15.43 -2.44 -1.37
N ILE A 560 16.59 -3.03 -1.13
CA ILE A 560 17.65 -2.42 -0.33
C ILE A 560 18.23 -1.14 -0.96
N ASN A 561 18.06 -0.95 -2.27
CA ASN A 561 18.59 0.24 -2.92
C ASN A 561 17.67 1.46 -2.78
N SER A 562 16.38 1.23 -2.53
CA SER A 562 15.43 2.33 -2.36
C SER A 562 15.60 3.00 -1.02
N ASP A 563 15.81 2.19 0.00
CA ASP A 563 15.96 2.65 1.36
C ASP A 563 16.86 1.70 2.15
N PRO A 564 18.20 1.85 2.06
CA PRO A 564 19.14 0.96 2.72
C PRO A 564 19.04 1.00 4.25
N PHE A 565 18.46 2.06 4.82
CA PHE A 565 18.33 2.25 6.26
C PHE A 565 16.92 1.94 6.79
N PHE A 566 15.98 1.58 5.94
CA PHE A 566 14.59 1.41 6.35
C PHE A 566 14.40 0.32 7.41
N LEU A 567 15.14 -0.77 7.36
CA LEU A 567 15.12 -1.80 8.41
C LEU A 567 15.69 -1.27 9.75
N ASP A 568 16.68 -0.38 9.69
CA ASP A 568 17.23 0.28 10.88
C ASP A 568 16.20 1.25 11.48
N ASP A 569 15.51 2.01 10.64
CA ASP A 569 14.45 2.93 11.06
C ASP A 569 13.26 2.20 11.69
N LEU A 570 12.97 0.99 11.23
CA LEU A 570 11.99 0.10 11.83
C LEU A 570 12.47 -0.59 13.11
N GLY A 571 13.76 -0.43 13.45
CA GLY A 571 14.38 -1.10 14.58
C GLY A 571 14.60 -2.60 14.38
N LEU A 572 14.55 -3.08 13.14
CA LEU A 572 14.70 -4.49 12.78
C LEU A 572 16.17 -4.88 12.51
N ASN A 573 17.12 -4.10 13.04
CA ASN A 573 18.55 -4.35 12.89
C ASN A 573 19.31 -4.08 14.20
N ALA A 574 18.91 -4.76 15.28
CA ALA A 574 19.54 -4.62 16.60
C ALA A 574 21.04 -5.02 16.57
N ASN A 575 21.40 -5.95 15.72
CA ASN A 575 22.76 -6.48 15.60
C ASN A 575 23.62 -5.70 14.60
N ARG A 576 23.10 -4.64 14.00
CA ARG A 576 23.78 -3.81 12.97
C ARG A 576 24.38 -4.66 11.85
N ARG A 577 23.61 -5.62 11.36
CA ARG A 577 23.99 -6.52 10.28
C ARG A 577 23.83 -5.81 8.94
N ASP A 578 24.77 -6.02 8.03
CA ASP A 578 24.61 -5.62 6.63
C ASP A 578 23.68 -6.63 5.92
N TYR A 579 22.42 -6.27 5.73
CA TYR A 579 21.45 -7.08 4.99
C TYR A 579 21.85 -7.20 3.53
N LYS A 580 21.69 -8.40 2.98
CA LYS A 580 22.03 -8.72 1.59
C LYS A 580 20.80 -9.19 0.83
N THR A 581 20.86 -9.08 -0.48
CA THR A 581 19.86 -9.63 -1.38
C THR A 581 19.61 -11.11 -1.08
N GLY A 582 18.36 -11.46 -0.82
CA GLY A 582 17.93 -12.80 -0.44
C GLY A 582 17.75 -13.03 1.07
N ASP A 583 18.21 -12.10 1.93
CA ASP A 583 17.99 -12.21 3.37
C ASP A 583 16.50 -12.11 3.69
N ILE A 584 16.07 -12.87 4.70
CA ILE A 584 14.68 -12.95 5.15
C ILE A 584 14.62 -12.71 6.65
N LEU A 585 13.63 -11.95 7.07
CA LEU A 585 13.31 -11.78 8.47
C LEU A 585 11.79 -11.90 8.70
N ILE A 586 11.40 -12.37 9.89
CA ILE A 586 10.01 -12.46 10.31
C ILE A 586 9.81 -11.46 11.44
N PHE A 587 8.98 -10.46 11.23
CA PHE A 587 8.66 -9.42 12.20
C PHE A 587 7.38 -9.77 12.96
N ASP A 588 7.48 -9.94 14.27
CA ASP A 588 6.36 -10.11 15.19
C ASP A 588 5.92 -8.73 15.70
N LYS A 589 4.94 -8.13 15.03
CA LYS A 589 4.42 -6.80 15.35
C LYS A 589 3.85 -6.70 16.75
N LYS A 590 3.11 -7.72 17.15
CA LYS A 590 2.36 -7.75 18.39
C LYS A 590 3.29 -7.77 19.62
N ASN A 591 4.36 -8.55 19.53
CA ASN A 591 5.28 -8.76 20.64
C ASN A 591 6.55 -7.91 20.55
N GLY A 592 6.79 -7.21 19.44
CA GLY A 592 7.97 -6.37 19.23
C GLY A 592 9.27 -7.16 19.12
N PHE A 593 9.23 -8.32 18.49
CA PHE A 593 10.39 -9.16 18.19
C PHE A 593 10.53 -9.39 16.68
N TYR A 594 11.72 -9.78 16.28
CA TYR A 594 11.94 -10.29 14.93
C TYR A 594 12.86 -11.51 14.96
N TYR A 595 12.81 -12.31 13.90
CA TYR A 595 13.52 -13.57 13.77
C TYR A 595 14.29 -13.56 12.45
N GLU A 596 15.55 -13.89 12.49
CA GLU A 596 16.45 -13.97 11.32
C GLU A 596 16.94 -15.40 11.07
N LYS A 597 16.81 -16.28 12.06
CA LYS A 597 17.35 -17.64 12.03
C LYS A 597 16.24 -18.67 12.20
N ASP A 598 16.50 -19.84 11.66
CA ASP A 598 15.67 -21.03 11.87
C ASP A 598 15.98 -21.73 13.20
N ALA A 599 15.31 -22.85 13.46
CA ALA A 599 15.52 -23.66 14.66
C ALA A 599 16.93 -24.30 14.78
N LYS A 600 17.72 -24.31 13.69
CA LYS A 600 19.10 -24.78 13.70
C LYS A 600 20.11 -23.66 13.98
N GLY A 601 19.64 -22.43 14.07
CA GLY A 601 20.48 -21.24 14.21
C GLY A 601 21.08 -20.73 12.89
N GLU A 602 20.65 -21.27 11.74
CA GLU A 602 21.03 -20.81 10.42
C GLU A 602 20.10 -19.70 9.96
N TYR A 603 20.61 -18.78 9.12
CA TYR A 603 19.78 -17.71 8.56
C TYR A 603 18.62 -18.26 7.73
N LEU A 604 17.47 -17.59 7.84
CA LEU A 604 16.25 -17.99 7.14
C LEU A 604 16.47 -18.03 5.63
N THR A 605 15.91 -19.07 5.02
CA THR A 605 15.85 -19.25 3.57
C THR A 605 14.39 -19.48 3.16
N LEU A 606 14.08 -19.29 1.88
CA LEU A 606 12.74 -19.56 1.34
C LEU A 606 12.26 -20.99 1.62
N LYS A 607 13.19 -21.96 1.75
CA LYS A 607 12.85 -23.36 2.07
C LYS A 607 12.52 -23.58 3.53
N THR A 608 13.22 -22.90 4.44
CA THR A 608 13.01 -23.06 5.89
C THR A 608 11.91 -22.16 6.42
N LEU A 609 11.58 -21.09 5.69
CA LEU A 609 10.61 -20.07 6.07
C LEU A 609 9.22 -20.62 6.45
N PRO A 610 8.53 -21.47 5.64
CA PRO A 610 7.17 -21.91 5.97
C PRO A 610 7.09 -22.64 7.30
N ARG A 611 8.03 -23.56 7.55
CA ARG A 611 8.10 -24.35 8.79
C ARG A 611 8.48 -23.49 9.98
N THR A 612 9.43 -22.57 9.83
CA THR A 612 9.85 -21.67 10.90
C THR A 612 8.71 -20.72 11.29
N LEU A 613 8.01 -20.16 10.30
CA LEU A 613 6.85 -19.31 10.54
C LEU A 613 5.70 -20.07 11.23
N ALA A 614 5.46 -21.33 10.83
CA ALA A 614 4.49 -22.19 11.47
C ALA A 614 4.88 -22.50 12.93
N ALA A 615 6.16 -22.75 13.22
CA ALA A 615 6.63 -23.00 14.58
C ALA A 615 6.51 -21.75 15.48
N ILE A 616 6.73 -20.55 14.93
CA ILE A 616 6.53 -19.29 15.67
C ILE A 616 5.05 -19.05 15.97
N ASN A 617 4.17 -19.33 15.01
CA ASN A 617 2.73 -19.09 15.16
C ASN A 617 2.01 -20.18 15.97
N PHE A 618 2.51 -21.41 15.90
CA PHE A 618 1.92 -22.59 16.57
C PHE A 618 2.95 -23.32 17.45
N PRO A 619 3.50 -22.67 18.49
CA PRO A 619 4.56 -23.26 19.33
C PRO A 619 4.11 -24.56 20.02
N GLN A 620 2.82 -24.75 20.24
CA GLN A 620 2.28 -25.99 20.84
C GLN A 620 2.42 -27.21 19.90
N ARG A 621 2.42 -26.98 18.58
CA ARG A 621 2.58 -28.05 17.58
C ARG A 621 4.06 -28.43 17.38
N TYR A 622 4.97 -27.51 17.65
CA TYR A 622 6.41 -27.66 17.44
C TYR A 622 7.21 -27.37 18.72
N PRO A 623 6.94 -28.07 19.84
CA PRO A 623 7.57 -27.77 21.15
C PRO A 623 9.08 -27.99 21.13
N GLU A 624 9.59 -28.80 20.21
CA GLU A 624 11.02 -29.10 20.06
C GLU A 624 11.79 -27.99 19.32
N LEU A 625 11.08 -27.10 18.62
CA LEU A 625 11.73 -26.05 17.84
C LEU A 625 11.83 -24.76 18.66
N GLN A 626 13.04 -24.49 19.14
CA GLN A 626 13.37 -23.22 19.80
C GLN A 626 13.98 -22.27 18.77
N ILE A 627 13.30 -21.16 18.50
CA ILE A 627 13.73 -20.17 17.50
C ILE A 627 14.22 -18.94 18.26
N GLU A 628 15.45 -18.50 17.93
CA GLU A 628 16.06 -17.31 18.51
C GLU A 628 15.28 -16.06 18.09
N ARG A 629 14.81 -15.29 19.05
CA ARG A 629 14.10 -14.03 18.85
C ARG A 629 14.99 -12.85 19.20
N VAL A 630 14.95 -11.81 18.40
CA VAL A 630 15.66 -10.54 18.63
C VAL A 630 14.63 -9.46 18.90
N ARG A 631 14.88 -8.61 19.91
CA ARG A 631 13.96 -7.53 20.22
C ARG A 631 14.17 -6.35 19.28
N VAL A 632 13.06 -5.76 18.82
CA VAL A 632 13.06 -4.54 18.00
C VAL A 632 13.67 -3.38 18.77
N VAL A 633 14.57 -2.63 18.15
CA VAL A 633 15.21 -1.47 18.76
C VAL A 633 14.22 -0.30 18.81
N THR A 634 13.82 0.07 20.02
CA THR A 634 12.98 1.26 20.23
C THR A 634 13.66 2.20 21.20
N PRO A 635 13.31 3.50 21.23
CA PRO A 635 13.83 4.43 22.25
C PRO A 635 13.62 3.98 23.69
N PHE A 636 12.64 3.10 23.90
CA PHE A 636 12.28 2.54 25.20
C PHE A 636 12.75 1.09 25.38
N ALA A 637 13.55 0.53 24.45
CA ALA A 637 13.99 -0.86 24.47
C ALA A 637 14.64 -1.25 25.82
N VAL A 638 15.40 -0.33 26.43
CA VAL A 638 16.04 -0.57 27.73
C VAL A 638 14.99 -0.80 28.85
N LEU A 639 13.90 -0.02 28.84
CA LEU A 639 12.82 -0.17 29.82
C LEU A 639 12.03 -1.47 29.60
N TYR A 640 11.76 -1.84 28.37
CA TYR A 640 11.08 -3.09 28.03
C TYR A 640 11.94 -4.31 28.36
N ASN A 641 13.24 -4.28 28.04
CA ASN A 641 14.18 -5.34 28.43
C ASN A 641 14.24 -5.51 29.96
N LEU A 642 14.25 -4.41 30.69
CA LEU A 642 14.20 -4.44 32.16
C LEU A 642 12.88 -5.09 32.67
N ALA A 643 11.75 -4.69 32.07
CA ALA A 643 10.44 -5.24 32.42
C ALA A 643 10.34 -6.74 32.11
N ASP A 644 10.88 -7.21 31.00
CA ASP A 644 10.87 -8.65 30.65
C ASP A 644 11.81 -9.46 31.54
N THR A 645 13.02 -8.94 31.87
CA THR A 645 13.93 -9.56 32.80
C THR A 645 13.27 -9.70 34.18
N PHE A 646 12.46 -8.72 34.59
CA PHE A 646 11.70 -8.80 35.86
C PHE A 646 10.50 -9.75 35.77
N ARG A 647 9.91 -9.92 34.60
CA ARG A 647 8.78 -10.85 34.37
C ARG A 647 9.22 -12.31 34.35
N GLU A 648 10.42 -12.60 33.86
CA GLU A 648 11.03 -13.91 33.86
C GLU A 648 11.58 -14.30 35.28
N ALA A 649 11.99 -13.31 36.08
CA ALA A 649 12.44 -13.50 37.44
C ALA A 649 11.24 -13.58 38.38
N THR A 650 10.59 -14.74 38.39
CA THR A 650 9.42 -15.07 39.23
C THR A 650 9.66 -14.74 40.71
N GLY A 651 8.90 -13.80 41.27
CA GLY A 651 8.89 -13.42 42.68
C GLY A 651 9.63 -12.13 43.06
N LEU A 652 10.75 -11.81 42.42
CA LEU A 652 11.48 -10.55 42.68
C LEU A 652 10.78 -9.29 42.13
N TYR A 653 9.95 -9.45 41.10
CA TYR A 653 9.19 -8.37 40.48
C TYR A 653 8.28 -7.63 41.48
N TYR A 654 7.57 -8.38 42.33
CA TYR A 654 6.66 -7.78 43.31
C TYR A 654 7.38 -7.01 44.42
N LEU A 655 8.66 -7.30 44.64
CA LEU A 655 9.49 -6.59 45.63
C LEU A 655 10.15 -5.32 45.02
N LEU A 656 10.46 -5.33 43.76
CA LEU A 656 11.17 -4.21 43.12
C LEU A 656 10.25 -3.08 42.58
N VAL A 657 8.99 -3.39 42.25
CA VAL A 657 8.01 -2.36 41.84
C VAL A 657 7.75 -1.34 42.98
N PRO A 658 7.51 -1.72 44.24
CA PRO A 658 7.39 -0.76 45.32
C PRO A 658 8.66 0.07 45.55
N VAL A 659 9.85 -0.53 45.39
CA VAL A 659 11.13 0.16 45.51
C VAL A 659 11.32 1.19 44.41
N MET A 660 10.96 0.82 43.19
CA MET A 660 11.02 1.72 42.03
C MET A 660 10.02 2.89 42.16
N LEU A 661 8.81 2.62 42.57
CA LEU A 661 7.81 3.66 42.86
C LEU A 661 8.24 4.58 44.00
N PHE A 662 8.85 4.04 45.05
CA PHE A 662 9.38 4.82 46.16
C PHE A 662 10.56 5.71 45.73
N THR A 663 11.46 5.18 44.92
CA THR A 663 12.59 5.98 44.37
C THR A 663 12.10 7.08 43.45
N LEU A 664 11.15 6.83 42.55
CA LEU A 664 10.52 7.83 41.70
C LEU A 664 9.79 8.92 42.50
N TYR A 665 9.11 8.54 43.60
CA TYR A 665 8.46 9.48 44.50
C TYR A 665 9.47 10.36 45.28
N LYS A 666 10.62 9.80 45.67
CA LYS A 666 11.66 10.52 46.38
C LYS A 666 12.59 11.34 45.51
N LEU A 667 12.78 10.95 44.24
CA LEU A 667 13.70 11.61 43.31
C LEU A 667 13.47 13.12 43.18
N PRO A 668 12.24 13.64 43.02
CA PRO A 668 12.00 15.08 42.93
C PRO A 668 12.40 15.81 44.24
N LYS A 669 12.17 15.21 45.38
CA LYS A 669 12.52 15.76 46.68
C LYS A 669 14.04 15.82 46.88
N VAL A 670 14.75 14.79 46.48
CA VAL A 670 16.23 14.75 46.52
C VAL A 670 16.83 15.77 45.55
N ILE A 671 16.28 15.91 44.34
CA ILE A 671 16.72 16.93 43.38
C ILE A 671 16.47 18.36 43.91
N GLN A 672 15.32 18.60 44.54
CA GLN A 672 15.03 19.88 45.21
C GLN A 672 15.98 20.17 46.34
N TYR A 673 16.22 19.13 47.17
CA TYR A 673 17.20 19.26 48.28
C TYR A 673 18.60 19.59 47.78
N HIS A 674 19.10 18.92 46.75
CA HIS A 674 20.38 19.20 46.17
C HIS A 674 20.44 20.60 45.49
N LYS A 675 19.36 21.04 44.85
CA LYS A 675 19.24 22.41 44.30
C LYS A 675 19.25 23.48 45.43
N LEU A 676 18.55 23.20 46.52
CA LEU A 676 18.55 24.07 47.69
C LEU A 676 19.97 24.10 48.34
N LYS A 677 20.61 22.96 48.54
CA LYS A 677 21.95 22.83 49.10
C LYS A 677 22.99 23.59 48.24
N LYS A 678 22.91 23.48 46.91
CA LYS A 678 23.75 24.29 45.98
C LYS A 678 23.47 25.78 46.12
N ARG A 679 22.21 26.20 46.29
CA ARG A 679 21.86 27.63 46.47
C ARG A 679 22.36 28.16 47.82
N TYR A 680 22.32 27.32 48.90
CA TYR A 680 22.89 27.71 50.19
C TYR A 680 24.42 27.73 50.17
N ALA A 681 25.09 26.83 49.48
CA ALA A 681 26.53 26.84 49.32
C ALA A 681 27.00 28.10 48.51
N ALA A 682 26.34 28.42 47.41
CA ALA A 682 26.64 29.64 46.65
C ALA A 682 26.37 30.94 47.45
N LYS A 683 25.38 30.96 48.36
CA LYS A 683 25.18 32.11 49.27
C LYS A 683 26.25 32.19 50.37
N ARG A 684 26.90 31.09 50.78
CA ARG A 684 27.95 31.07 51.76
C ARG A 684 29.27 31.58 51.20
N ASP A 685 29.55 31.29 49.93
CA ASP A 685 30.75 31.77 49.26
C ASP A 685 30.70 33.27 48.92
N THR A 686 29.49 33.85 48.78
CA THR A 686 29.33 35.29 48.56
C THR A 686 29.41 36.13 49.84
N HIS A 687 29.42 35.51 51.05
CA HIS A 687 29.58 36.23 52.31
C HIS A 687 31.03 36.30 52.82
N GLY A 688 31.99 35.73 52.05
CA GLY A 688 33.39 35.64 52.50
C GLY A 688 34.36 36.72 51.98
N ILE A 689 33.98 37.57 51.01
CA ILE A 689 34.99 38.41 50.32
C ILE A 689 34.75 39.90 50.46
N LEU A 690 33.60 40.42 50.80
CA LEU A 690 33.41 41.88 51.02
C LEU A 690 32.33 42.10 52.09
N GLY A 691 32.77 42.57 53.25
CA GLY A 691 31.93 43.07 54.35
C GLY A 691 31.09 44.27 53.94
N ALA A 692 30.05 44.11 53.16
CA ALA A 692 29.09 45.17 52.93
C ALA A 692 27.69 44.59 53.06
N LYS A 693 27.00 44.97 54.12
CA LYS A 693 25.55 44.84 54.25
C LYS A 693 24.86 45.49 53.09
N LEU A 694 24.10 44.73 52.29
CA LEU A 694 22.98 45.29 51.56
C LEU A 694 21.70 44.62 52.09
N SER A 695 20.96 45.48 52.79
CA SER A 695 19.67 45.18 53.37
C SER A 695 18.58 44.94 52.36
N LYS A 696 17.69 44.07 52.72
CA LYS A 696 16.26 44.05 52.41
C LYS A 696 15.81 44.56 51.04
N GLU A 697 15.30 43.64 50.28
CA GLU A 697 13.91 43.66 49.77
C GLU A 697 13.73 42.53 48.79
N THR A 698 12.93 41.60 49.11
CA THR A 698 11.80 41.19 48.27
C THR A 698 10.95 40.19 49.02
N LYS A 699 9.79 40.69 49.29
CA LYS A 699 8.63 39.94 49.67
C LYS A 699 8.17 38.96 48.58
N LEU A 700 7.77 37.79 49.02
CA LEU A 700 6.54 37.09 48.63
C LEU A 700 5.97 37.31 47.24
N ILE A 701 5.88 36.24 46.47
CA ILE A 701 4.63 35.88 45.82
C ILE A 701 4.46 34.35 45.97
N ASP A 702 3.29 33.97 46.41
CA ASP A 702 2.78 32.60 46.61
C ASP A 702 2.77 31.72 45.36
#